data_99242c38e7a11567d60b47d160a54b9b
#
_entry.id   99242c38e7a11567d60b47d160a54b9b
#
_cell.length_a   1.000
_cell.length_b   1.000
_cell.length_c   1.000
_cell.angle_alpha   90.00
_cell.angle_beta   90.00
_cell.angle_gamma   90.00
#
_symmetry.space_group_name_H-M   'P 1'
#
loop_
_entity.id
_entity.type
_entity.pdbx_description
1 polymer ?
#
loop_
_entity_poly.entity_id
_entity_poly.type
_entity_poly.pdbx_seq_one_letter_code
_entity_poly.pdbx_strand_id
1 'polypeptide(L)'
;MRPRNSALLGSVAVGAGAAASIALGPVTNYASETVPGWARDPGVVWGVFAALGLLSVGLALLSRRLDQEAGAAGTVGAAGATGAAGGPALHSVRVTSLRPPHVEHARVRGRTAEIERLSALLARPPDGFAVVCGAGGFGKTTLAAALAEQAERDGYTVFWIRWQDRDSFVLQMTQTAIACGLTEAELRDARTELVPLPDVVWRRLSTVRKWLLVVDNADQPEQLGADQGAIADYRGWVRPGGGGLLLLTSRDTSRETWGPRASIVELATLDDRSGAQVLCDAAPQAGSPEDAEKVSQRLGGLPLALRSAGAYLSRPGSRHRTFNDYRGALDHELPTLMGATGPVRGSLDARQVVRHTWELSLDQLESAGNPVARPLLRMLALAADAPIPREWVTVGMLKSVTGLPLRGRDVESALSGLHQYGLISFSDGTRRARAGSVQLHALVREINAFLLDSTPGVDATLWRRVALARTTELAERVTADSADWVLARTLAPHVEALFRPGAPAPANRLDNVRSRTLKALFAAGEFALAASLARAAYEADVAAYGADHIRADKRRHALASALSNLGLNSEAAALLRQTLAHRCRALGETHYFTLQTKISLGMALSHLGQHEEALALLRGTVEERVRILGEYHRLTLVSRSNLANALSGAGRYEEAARIHRETLEVRLAALGPDDVVVLQSKNNLAGALDGMRRHDEAAALFRETLRQRESALGPDHPRTLDTRQNLARALFHLGERTEPAALLRRTLEGRERSFGPDHTATSETRELLATVESRPALRNRRRAFRTNR
;
A
#
# COMPACT_ATOMS: atom_id res chain seq x y z
N MET A 1 42.43 -6.42 -27.45
CA MET A 1 41.22 -7.21 -27.22
C MET A 1 40.76 -6.96 -25.78
N ARG A 2 39.58 -6.40 -25.59
CA ARG A 2 39.08 -5.96 -24.26
C ARG A 2 38.65 -7.16 -23.42
N PRO A 3 38.84 -7.17 -22.08
CA PRO A 3 38.62 -8.33 -21.20
C PRO A 3 37.14 -8.80 -21.08
N ARG A 4 36.21 -8.17 -21.75
CA ARG A 4 34.79 -8.53 -21.75
C ARG A 4 34.45 -9.83 -22.51
N ASN A 5 35.31 -10.28 -23.42
CA ASN A 5 35.05 -11.48 -24.23
C ASN A 5 35.61 -12.79 -23.60
N SER A 6 36.48 -12.72 -22.60
CA SER A 6 37.00 -13.93 -21.97
C SER A 6 36.01 -14.58 -20.99
N ALA A 7 35.17 -13.79 -20.31
CA ALA A 7 34.14 -14.31 -19.42
C ALA A 7 32.96 -14.97 -20.20
N LEU A 8 32.70 -14.47 -21.39
CA LEU A 8 31.68 -15.06 -22.28
C LEU A 8 32.14 -16.39 -22.88
N LEU A 9 33.43 -16.49 -23.25
CA LEU A 9 34.01 -17.74 -23.76
C LEU A 9 34.14 -18.81 -22.67
N GLY A 10 34.43 -18.40 -21.42
CA GLY A 10 34.50 -19.33 -20.27
C GLY A 10 33.16 -19.94 -19.93
N SER A 11 32.08 -19.17 -19.95
CA SER A 11 30.71 -19.67 -19.67
C SER A 11 30.16 -20.54 -20.79
N VAL A 12 30.49 -20.28 -22.05
CA VAL A 12 30.16 -21.12 -23.19
C VAL A 12 30.94 -22.45 -23.16
N ALA A 13 32.19 -22.41 -22.76
CA ALA A 13 33.05 -23.63 -22.63
C ALA A 13 32.54 -24.55 -21.51
N VAL A 14 32.10 -24.00 -20.37
CA VAL A 14 31.58 -24.80 -19.26
C VAL A 14 30.19 -25.37 -19.63
N GLY A 15 29.36 -24.62 -20.34
CA GLY A 15 28.06 -25.09 -20.83
C GLY A 15 28.18 -26.18 -21.88
N ALA A 16 29.15 -26.05 -22.80
CA ALA A 16 29.44 -27.04 -23.83
C ALA A 16 30.05 -28.32 -23.23
N GLY A 17 30.93 -28.21 -22.21
CA GLY A 17 31.48 -29.34 -21.49
C GLY A 17 30.43 -30.15 -20.70
N ALA A 18 29.49 -29.47 -20.05
CA ALA A 18 28.35 -30.12 -19.35
C ALA A 18 27.38 -30.80 -20.33
N ALA A 19 27.08 -30.18 -21.47
CA ALA A 19 26.25 -30.78 -22.51
C ALA A 19 26.91 -31.99 -23.18
N ALA A 20 28.24 -31.93 -23.44
CA ALA A 20 29.01 -33.05 -23.93
C ALA A 20 29.05 -34.22 -22.93
N SER A 21 29.16 -33.96 -21.63
CA SER A 21 29.18 -34.98 -20.59
C SER A 21 27.79 -35.67 -20.43
N ILE A 22 26.71 -34.92 -20.62
CA ILE A 22 25.33 -35.47 -20.60
C ILE A 22 25.01 -36.28 -21.89
N ALA A 23 25.53 -35.82 -23.02
CA ALA A 23 25.31 -36.54 -24.31
C ALA A 23 26.23 -37.77 -24.53
N LEU A 24 27.42 -37.77 -23.92
CA LEU A 24 28.38 -38.89 -24.03
C LEU A 24 28.13 -39.99 -23.00
N GLY A 25 27.44 -39.69 -21.87
CA GLY A 25 27.11 -40.69 -20.85
C GLY A 25 26.29 -41.89 -21.37
N PRO A 26 25.21 -41.66 -22.14
CA PRO A 26 24.49 -42.76 -22.76
C PRO A 26 25.23 -43.50 -23.87
N VAL A 27 26.12 -42.80 -24.61
CA VAL A 27 26.81 -43.38 -25.79
C VAL A 27 27.96 -44.30 -25.34
N THR A 28 28.60 -44.05 -24.22
CA THR A 28 29.69 -44.96 -23.74
C THR A 28 29.18 -46.24 -23.09
N ASN A 29 27.93 -46.34 -22.68
CA ASN A 29 27.31 -47.55 -22.15
C ASN A 29 26.63 -48.46 -23.21
N TYR A 30 26.56 -48.00 -24.47
CA TYR A 30 25.95 -48.76 -25.57
C TYR A 30 26.96 -49.31 -26.59
N ALA A 31 28.13 -49.78 -26.09
CA ALA A 31 29.14 -50.40 -26.93
C ALA A 31 28.87 -51.87 -27.30
N SER A 32 27.65 -52.36 -27.03
CA SER A 32 27.21 -53.65 -27.61
C SER A 32 25.73 -53.63 -27.88
N GLU A 33 25.41 -53.77 -29.19
CA GLU A 33 24.12 -54.07 -29.79
C GLU A 33 23.19 -52.89 -30.13
N THR A 34 23.09 -52.62 -31.43
CA THR A 34 22.06 -51.86 -32.19
C THR A 34 21.98 -50.34 -31.89
N VAL A 35 22.84 -49.59 -32.58
CA VAL A 35 22.64 -48.13 -32.73
C VAL A 35 21.31 -47.86 -33.47
N PRO A 36 20.38 -47.09 -32.89
CA PRO A 36 19.12 -46.75 -33.54
C PRO A 36 19.37 -46.08 -34.89
N GLY A 37 18.50 -46.38 -35.88
CA GLY A 37 18.69 -45.94 -37.28
C GLY A 37 18.90 -44.43 -37.45
N TRP A 38 18.31 -43.60 -36.60
CA TRP A 38 18.46 -42.14 -36.60
C TRP A 38 19.87 -41.65 -36.18
N ALA A 39 20.61 -42.45 -35.43
CA ALA A 39 21.97 -42.11 -34.97
C ALA A 39 23.04 -42.47 -36.02
N ARG A 40 22.64 -43.02 -37.18
CA ARG A 40 23.51 -43.31 -38.32
C ARG A 40 23.56 -42.16 -39.34
N ASP A 41 22.64 -41.19 -39.24
CA ASP A 41 22.58 -40.01 -40.09
C ASP A 41 23.35 -38.86 -39.46
N PRO A 42 24.47 -38.40 -40.03
CA PRO A 42 25.23 -37.28 -39.48
C PRO A 42 24.41 -36.00 -39.36
N GLY A 43 23.42 -35.77 -40.24
CA GLY A 43 22.56 -34.57 -40.17
C GLY A 43 21.66 -34.58 -38.95
N VAL A 44 21.11 -35.76 -38.59
CA VAL A 44 20.26 -35.91 -37.40
C VAL A 44 21.07 -35.77 -36.11
N VAL A 45 22.29 -36.34 -36.07
CA VAL A 45 23.19 -36.21 -34.93
C VAL A 45 23.59 -34.75 -34.70
N TRP A 46 23.99 -34.04 -35.76
CA TRP A 46 24.30 -32.60 -35.65
C TRP A 46 23.09 -31.75 -35.34
N GLY A 47 21.90 -32.10 -35.77
CA GLY A 47 20.64 -31.44 -35.43
C GLY A 47 20.31 -31.58 -33.94
N VAL A 48 20.52 -32.77 -33.36
CA VAL A 48 20.36 -32.99 -31.90
C VAL A 48 21.36 -32.21 -31.08
N PHE A 49 22.64 -32.16 -31.53
CA PHE A 49 23.65 -31.33 -30.86
C PHE A 49 23.36 -29.85 -30.96
N ALA A 50 22.87 -29.37 -32.09
CA ALA A 50 22.46 -27.96 -32.22
C ALA A 50 21.24 -27.65 -31.34
N ALA A 51 20.26 -28.53 -31.24
CA ALA A 51 19.09 -28.37 -30.37
C ALA A 51 19.47 -28.39 -28.88
N LEU A 52 20.38 -29.29 -28.47
CA LEU A 52 20.91 -29.32 -27.10
C LEU A 52 21.75 -28.08 -26.78
N GLY A 53 22.54 -27.56 -27.74
CA GLY A 53 23.26 -26.31 -27.61
C GLY A 53 22.32 -25.13 -27.45
N LEU A 54 21.26 -25.04 -28.23
CA LEU A 54 20.22 -24.00 -28.09
C LEU A 54 19.46 -24.13 -26.76
N LEU A 55 19.18 -25.34 -26.31
CA LEU A 55 18.53 -25.60 -25.01
C LEU A 55 19.45 -25.16 -23.87
N SER A 56 20.75 -25.42 -23.94
CA SER A 56 21.72 -25.02 -22.92
C SER A 56 21.89 -23.50 -22.86
N VAL A 57 21.87 -22.82 -24.03
CA VAL A 57 21.86 -21.36 -24.10
C VAL A 57 20.54 -20.79 -23.57
N GLY A 58 19.41 -21.41 -23.91
CA GLY A 58 18.11 -21.07 -23.36
C GLY A 58 18.02 -21.22 -21.83
N LEU A 59 18.56 -22.31 -21.29
CA LEU A 59 18.67 -22.56 -19.86
C LEU A 59 19.62 -21.57 -19.16
N ALA A 60 20.73 -21.21 -19.80
CA ALA A 60 21.66 -20.21 -19.28
C ALA A 60 21.04 -18.79 -19.28
N LEU A 61 20.25 -18.46 -20.32
CA LEU A 61 19.48 -17.21 -20.35
C LEU A 61 18.32 -17.20 -19.34
N LEU A 62 17.67 -18.33 -19.12
CA LEU A 62 16.63 -18.53 -18.12
C LEU A 62 17.24 -18.42 -16.70
N SER A 63 18.38 -19.05 -16.48
CA SER A 63 19.17 -18.92 -15.24
C SER A 63 19.57 -17.46 -14.97
N ARG A 64 20.02 -16.74 -16.00
CA ARG A 64 20.29 -15.30 -15.89
C ARG A 64 19.05 -14.46 -15.59
N ARG A 65 17.91 -14.80 -16.19
CA ARG A 65 16.62 -14.13 -15.84
C ARG A 65 16.18 -14.46 -14.42
N LEU A 66 16.29 -15.72 -14.00
CA LEU A 66 16.01 -16.13 -12.62
C LEU A 66 16.95 -15.50 -11.62
N ASP A 67 18.25 -15.34 -11.99
CA ASP A 67 19.24 -14.64 -11.19
C ASP A 67 18.98 -13.13 -11.10
N GLN A 68 18.48 -12.49 -12.15
CA GLN A 68 18.04 -11.10 -12.11
C GLN A 68 16.78 -10.93 -11.24
N GLU A 69 15.84 -11.85 -11.31
CA GLU A 69 14.64 -11.86 -10.45
C GLU A 69 14.99 -12.16 -8.99
N ALA A 70 15.94 -13.05 -8.75
CA ALA A 70 16.43 -13.35 -7.40
C ALA A 70 17.23 -12.20 -6.79
N GLY A 71 17.97 -11.45 -7.62
CA GLY A 71 18.73 -10.27 -7.18
C GLY A 71 17.86 -9.13 -6.70
N ALA A 72 16.69 -8.94 -7.31
CA ALA A 72 15.74 -7.95 -6.90
C ALA A 72 15.04 -8.30 -5.57
N ALA A 73 14.78 -9.61 -5.31
CA ALA A 73 14.18 -10.06 -4.07
C ALA A 73 15.15 -10.04 -2.87
N GLY A 74 16.47 -10.28 -3.11
CA GLY A 74 17.47 -10.26 -2.06
C GLY A 74 17.88 -8.85 -1.58
N THR A 75 17.75 -7.84 -2.44
CA THR A 75 18.10 -6.46 -2.09
C THR A 75 17.00 -5.75 -1.30
N VAL A 76 15.76 -6.23 -1.36
CA VAL A 76 14.63 -5.61 -0.67
C VAL A 76 14.66 -5.87 0.85
N GLY A 77 15.20 -7.00 1.30
CA GLY A 77 15.32 -7.32 2.72
C GLY A 77 16.41 -6.51 3.47
N ALA A 78 17.35 -5.89 2.73
CA ALA A 78 18.46 -5.14 3.33
C ALA A 78 18.17 -3.64 3.54
N ALA A 79 17.11 -3.09 2.93
CA ALA A 79 16.82 -1.66 3.00
C ALA A 79 16.10 -1.22 4.29
N GLY A 80 15.46 -2.14 5.02
CA GLY A 80 14.71 -1.85 6.25
C GLY A 80 15.49 -1.99 7.57
N ALA A 81 16.71 -2.52 7.53
CA ALA A 81 17.41 -2.98 8.75
C ALA A 81 18.44 -2.01 9.34
N THR A 82 18.53 -0.77 8.87
CA THR A 82 19.54 0.19 9.38
C THR A 82 19.07 1.07 10.54
N GLY A 83 17.99 0.73 11.22
CA GLY A 83 17.35 1.61 12.19
C GLY A 83 17.59 1.29 13.68
N ALA A 84 18.26 0.23 14.08
CA ALA A 84 18.24 -0.14 15.50
C ALA A 84 19.62 -0.47 16.05
N ALA A 85 20.45 0.52 16.28
CA ALA A 85 21.60 0.44 17.17
C ALA A 85 21.55 1.58 18.20
N GLY A 86 20.65 1.51 19.09
CA GLY A 86 20.52 2.30 20.29
C GLY A 86 19.35 1.71 21.02
N GLY A 87 19.45 1.51 22.33
CA GLY A 87 18.43 0.87 23.14
C GLY A 87 17.00 1.33 22.84
N PRO A 88 15.95 0.71 23.37
CA PRO A 88 14.60 0.78 22.82
C PRO A 88 14.05 2.22 22.85
N ALA A 89 14.45 3.03 21.90
CA ALA A 89 13.75 4.24 21.55
C ALA A 89 12.51 3.77 20.77
N LEU A 90 11.40 3.77 21.45
CA LEU A 90 10.07 3.55 20.90
C LEU A 90 9.89 4.48 19.70
N HIS A 91 10.02 3.92 18.49
CA HIS A 91 9.76 4.66 17.27
C HIS A 91 8.24 4.78 17.12
N SER A 92 7.74 5.99 17.25
CA SER A 92 6.35 6.31 16.96
C SER A 92 6.11 6.13 15.45
N VAL A 93 5.65 4.96 15.08
CA VAL A 93 5.13 4.69 13.74
C VAL A 93 3.77 5.37 13.63
N ARG A 94 3.68 6.52 12.99
CA ARG A 94 2.38 7.08 12.63
C ARG A 94 1.77 6.22 11.53
N VAL A 95 0.63 5.64 11.82
CA VAL A 95 -0.14 4.88 10.84
C VAL A 95 -0.75 5.86 9.85
N THR A 96 -0.20 5.90 8.66
CA THR A 96 -0.81 6.56 7.52
C THR A 96 -1.81 5.62 6.84
N SER A 97 -2.82 5.22 7.58
CA SER A 97 -4.01 4.74 6.95
C SER A 97 -4.82 5.97 6.58
N LEU A 98 -5.02 6.20 5.30
CA LEU A 98 -5.96 7.13 4.71
C LEU A 98 -6.26 8.38 5.57
N ARG A 99 -5.73 9.53 5.16
CA ARG A 99 -6.25 10.82 5.65
C ARG A 99 -7.77 10.81 5.55
N PRO A 100 -8.46 11.50 6.46
CA PRO A 100 -9.86 11.82 6.24
C PRO A 100 -9.98 12.32 4.80
N PRO A 101 -11.00 11.88 4.04
CA PRO A 101 -11.20 12.39 2.70
C PRO A 101 -11.18 13.90 2.78
N HIS A 102 -10.33 14.53 1.96
CA HIS A 102 -10.19 15.97 1.95
C HIS A 102 -11.57 16.55 1.65
N VAL A 103 -12.24 17.00 2.68
CA VAL A 103 -13.48 17.75 2.52
C VAL A 103 -13.00 19.14 2.11
N GLU A 104 -12.89 19.38 0.79
CA GLU A 104 -12.78 20.75 0.29
C GLU A 104 -13.77 21.57 1.10
N HIS A 105 -13.37 22.64 1.71
CA HIS A 105 -14.04 23.58 2.62
C HIS A 105 -15.57 23.74 2.44
N ALA A 106 -16.24 22.67 2.03
CA ALA A 106 -17.68 22.58 1.92
C ALA A 106 -18.25 22.74 3.33
N ARG A 107 -18.73 23.93 3.62
CA ARG A 107 -19.45 24.23 4.85
C ARG A 107 -20.48 23.14 5.08
N VAL A 108 -20.29 22.34 6.11
CA VAL A 108 -21.24 21.28 6.50
C VAL A 108 -22.52 21.99 6.95
N ARG A 109 -23.54 21.99 6.09
CA ARG A 109 -24.81 22.67 6.35
C ARG A 109 -25.78 21.74 7.10
N GLY A 110 -26.58 22.31 7.98
CA GLY A 110 -27.66 21.59 8.66
C GLY A 110 -27.19 20.47 9.61
N ARG A 111 -25.93 20.53 10.10
CA ARG A 111 -25.34 19.52 11.00
C ARG A 111 -24.68 20.11 12.24
N THR A 112 -25.08 21.33 12.58
CA THR A 112 -24.47 22.06 13.70
C THR A 112 -24.67 21.31 15.01
N ALA A 113 -25.87 20.81 15.28
CA ALA A 113 -26.19 20.08 16.50
C ALA A 113 -25.40 18.76 16.63
N GLU A 114 -25.23 18.03 15.53
CA GLU A 114 -24.47 16.78 15.50
C GLU A 114 -22.96 17.06 15.67
N ILE A 115 -22.43 18.12 15.04
CA ILE A 115 -21.03 18.55 15.20
C ILE A 115 -20.78 18.98 16.66
N GLU A 116 -21.64 19.80 17.24
CA GLU A 116 -21.54 20.24 18.63
C GLU A 116 -21.59 19.05 19.59
N ARG A 117 -22.52 18.12 19.37
CA ARG A 117 -22.63 16.91 20.18
C ARG A 117 -21.37 16.04 20.10
N LEU A 118 -20.82 15.81 18.89
CA LEU A 118 -19.59 15.05 18.70
C LEU A 118 -18.38 15.78 19.26
N SER A 119 -18.30 17.10 19.12
CA SER A 119 -17.24 17.93 19.72
C SER A 119 -17.29 17.90 21.24
N ALA A 120 -18.49 17.89 21.83
CA ALA A 120 -18.65 17.74 23.27
C ALA A 120 -18.17 16.36 23.77
N LEU A 121 -18.49 15.28 23.01
CA LEU A 121 -17.98 13.93 23.30
C LEU A 121 -16.46 13.86 23.15
N LEU A 122 -15.88 14.55 22.16
CA LEU A 122 -14.43 14.60 21.96
C LEU A 122 -13.72 15.35 23.09
N ALA A 123 -14.29 16.49 23.53
CA ALA A 123 -13.72 17.30 24.62
C ALA A 123 -13.80 16.60 25.98
N ARG A 124 -14.82 15.79 26.19
CA ARG A 124 -15.05 14.98 27.40
C ARG A 124 -15.44 13.56 26.99
N PRO A 125 -14.44 12.72 26.62
CA PRO A 125 -14.72 11.38 26.16
C PRO A 125 -15.57 10.62 27.19
N PRO A 126 -16.70 10.01 26.74
CA PRO A 126 -17.53 9.22 27.64
C PRO A 126 -16.85 7.90 27.99
N ASP A 127 -17.34 7.22 29.03
CA ASP A 127 -17.07 5.79 29.27
C ASP A 127 -17.68 4.92 28.16
N GLY A 128 -17.45 5.28 26.89
CA GLY A 128 -18.06 4.68 25.73
C GLY A 128 -17.38 5.14 24.43
N PHE A 129 -18.14 5.07 23.37
CA PHE A 129 -17.70 5.48 22.03
C PHE A 129 -18.87 6.15 21.29
N ALA A 130 -18.58 6.80 20.18
CA ALA A 130 -19.62 7.43 19.35
C ALA A 130 -19.85 6.63 18.07
N VAL A 131 -21.09 6.54 17.64
CA VAL A 131 -21.48 5.96 16.36
C VAL A 131 -22.31 6.98 15.57
N VAL A 132 -21.82 7.38 14.41
CA VAL A 132 -22.59 8.16 13.44
C VAL A 132 -23.24 7.18 12.49
N CYS A 133 -24.55 7.04 12.57
CA CYS A 133 -25.30 6.10 11.76
C CYS A 133 -26.34 6.79 10.86
N GLY A 134 -26.81 6.05 9.87
CA GLY A 134 -27.78 6.52 8.88
C GLY A 134 -27.58 5.92 7.50
N ALA A 135 -28.52 6.13 6.60
CA ALA A 135 -28.47 5.55 5.26
C ALA A 135 -27.27 6.04 4.42
N GLY A 136 -26.99 5.33 3.32
CA GLY A 136 -25.97 5.73 2.36
C GLY A 136 -26.25 7.11 1.77
N GLY A 137 -25.22 7.97 1.68
CA GLY A 137 -25.38 9.33 1.13
C GLY A 137 -25.83 10.41 2.12
N PHE A 138 -26.05 10.08 3.40
CA PHE A 138 -26.49 11.03 4.45
C PHE A 138 -25.37 11.92 4.99
N GLY A 139 -24.11 11.72 4.52
CA GLY A 139 -22.99 12.58 4.89
C GLY A 139 -22.24 12.13 6.15
N LYS A 140 -22.35 10.86 6.58
CA LYS A 140 -21.64 10.31 7.75
C LYS A 140 -20.12 10.54 7.70
N THR A 141 -19.50 10.13 6.60
CA THR A 141 -18.06 10.32 6.35
C THR A 141 -17.68 11.79 6.33
N THR A 142 -18.52 12.65 5.75
CA THR A 142 -18.30 14.11 5.71
C THR A 142 -18.32 14.72 7.11
N LEU A 143 -19.29 14.30 7.94
CA LEU A 143 -19.39 14.76 9.33
C LEU A 143 -18.18 14.30 10.16
N ALA A 144 -17.78 13.03 10.02
CA ALA A 144 -16.62 12.48 10.72
C ALA A 144 -15.32 13.17 10.28
N ALA A 145 -15.17 13.51 8.98
CA ALA A 145 -14.03 14.23 8.45
C ALA A 145 -13.97 15.68 8.98
N ALA A 146 -15.11 16.36 9.07
CA ALA A 146 -15.19 17.70 9.65
C ALA A 146 -14.78 17.70 11.13
N LEU A 147 -15.23 16.70 11.91
CA LEU A 147 -14.79 16.52 13.29
C LEU A 147 -13.29 16.21 13.39
N ALA A 148 -12.77 15.36 12.50
CA ALA A 148 -11.35 15.01 12.47
C ALA A 148 -10.48 16.25 12.21
N GLU A 149 -10.84 17.10 11.25
CA GLU A 149 -10.16 18.35 10.95
C GLU A 149 -10.21 19.34 12.13
N GLN A 150 -11.34 19.42 12.82
CA GLN A 150 -11.44 20.21 14.04
C GLN A 150 -10.55 19.63 15.14
N ALA A 151 -10.55 18.32 15.34
CA ALA A 151 -9.73 17.64 16.35
C ALA A 151 -8.23 17.90 16.12
N GLU A 152 -7.75 17.85 14.87
CA GLU A 152 -6.36 18.17 14.53
C GLU A 152 -6.00 19.62 14.92
N ARG A 153 -6.88 20.58 14.62
CA ARG A 153 -6.69 21.98 15.01
C ARG A 153 -6.64 22.17 16.53
N ASP A 154 -7.38 21.36 17.27
CA ASP A 154 -7.44 21.37 18.75
C ASP A 154 -6.31 20.53 19.39
N GLY A 155 -5.36 20.02 18.59
CA GLY A 155 -4.17 19.30 19.03
C GLY A 155 -4.41 17.84 19.42
N TYR A 156 -5.45 17.21 18.89
CA TYR A 156 -5.66 15.77 19.01
C TYR A 156 -4.84 15.00 17.97
N THR A 157 -4.38 13.82 18.35
CA THR A 157 -3.84 12.86 17.38
C THR A 157 -4.99 12.13 16.71
N VAL A 158 -5.16 12.31 15.42
CA VAL A 158 -6.24 11.70 14.66
C VAL A 158 -5.74 10.47 13.95
N PHE A 159 -6.47 9.35 14.14
CA PHE A 159 -6.30 8.11 13.40
C PHE A 159 -7.54 7.87 12.57
N TRP A 160 -7.37 7.57 11.27
CA TRP A 160 -8.47 7.28 10.37
C TRP A 160 -8.32 5.90 9.78
N ILE A 161 -9.29 5.02 10.02
CA ILE A 161 -9.35 3.66 9.49
C ILE A 161 -10.59 3.55 8.62
N ARG A 162 -10.44 3.01 7.41
CA ARG A 162 -11.57 2.70 6.56
C ARG A 162 -11.80 1.20 6.58
N TRP A 163 -12.99 0.81 7.00
CA TRP A 163 -13.39 -0.59 6.96
C TRP A 163 -13.49 -1.08 5.52
N GLN A 164 -12.80 -2.15 5.19
CA GLN A 164 -12.90 -2.87 3.93
C GLN A 164 -13.24 -4.34 4.20
N ASP A 165 -12.45 -4.99 5.02
CA ASP A 165 -12.58 -6.35 5.52
C ASP A 165 -11.92 -6.44 6.91
N ARG A 166 -12.14 -7.57 7.59
CA ARG A 166 -11.64 -7.80 8.95
C ARG A 166 -10.11 -7.76 9.02
N ASP A 167 -9.43 -8.39 8.07
CA ASP A 167 -7.97 -8.52 8.14
C ASP A 167 -7.26 -7.21 7.89
N SER A 168 -7.71 -6.44 6.90
CA SER A 168 -7.24 -5.07 6.66
C SER A 168 -7.48 -4.18 7.87
N PHE A 169 -8.62 -4.33 8.52
CA PHE A 169 -8.96 -3.59 9.73
C PHE A 169 -8.05 -3.96 10.90
N VAL A 170 -7.85 -5.25 11.17
CA VAL A 170 -6.95 -5.74 12.24
C VAL A 170 -5.53 -5.27 12.00
N LEU A 171 -5.07 -5.30 10.75
CA LEU A 171 -3.75 -4.79 10.37
C LEU A 171 -3.64 -3.29 10.67
N GLN A 172 -4.62 -2.48 10.26
CA GLN A 172 -4.65 -1.03 10.50
C GLN A 172 -4.70 -0.69 12.00
N MET A 173 -5.51 -1.42 12.78
CA MET A 173 -5.55 -1.27 14.25
C MET A 173 -4.22 -1.62 14.90
N THR A 174 -3.56 -2.67 14.44
CA THR A 174 -2.23 -3.07 14.94
C THR A 174 -1.19 -1.99 14.61
N GLN A 175 -1.20 -1.46 13.39
CA GLN A 175 -0.34 -0.35 12.99
C GLN A 175 -0.58 0.91 13.84
N THR A 176 -1.86 1.22 14.12
CA THR A 176 -2.23 2.32 15.03
C THR A 176 -1.60 2.12 16.40
N ALA A 177 -1.64 0.91 16.96
CA ALA A 177 -1.04 0.60 18.24
C ALA A 177 0.50 0.67 18.20
N ILE A 178 1.14 0.25 17.11
CA ILE A 178 2.58 0.41 16.91
C ILE A 178 2.96 1.89 16.90
N ALA A 179 2.16 2.73 16.22
CA ALA A 179 2.32 4.19 16.27
C ALA A 179 2.17 4.76 17.68
N CYS A 180 1.41 4.10 18.54
CA CYS A 180 1.26 4.45 19.96
C CYS A 180 2.32 3.80 20.86
N GLY A 181 3.37 3.18 20.29
CA GLY A 181 4.47 2.57 21.03
C GLY A 181 4.27 1.11 21.43
N LEU A 182 3.43 0.38 20.73
CA LEU A 182 3.31 -1.09 20.90
C LEU A 182 4.65 -1.75 20.59
N THR A 183 5.14 -2.55 21.54
CA THR A 183 6.40 -3.27 21.40
C THR A 183 6.20 -4.64 20.75
N GLU A 184 7.25 -5.15 20.11
CA GLU A 184 7.28 -6.49 19.53
C GLU A 184 7.01 -7.59 20.56
N ALA A 185 7.46 -7.40 21.82
CA ALA A 185 7.21 -8.35 22.90
C ALA A 185 5.71 -8.48 23.19
N GLU A 186 5.01 -7.34 23.34
CA GLU A 186 3.57 -7.32 23.60
C GLU A 186 2.77 -7.87 22.42
N LEU A 187 3.22 -7.62 21.20
CA LEU A 187 2.59 -8.17 19.99
C LEU A 187 2.79 -9.68 19.91
N ARG A 188 3.92 -10.19 20.37
CA ARG A 188 4.21 -11.63 20.48
C ARG A 188 3.29 -12.31 21.49
N ASP A 189 3.15 -11.72 22.69
CA ASP A 189 2.27 -12.25 23.74
C ASP A 189 0.82 -12.31 23.28
N ALA A 190 0.39 -11.29 22.52
CA ALA A 190 -0.94 -11.28 21.90
C ALA A 190 -1.15 -12.42 20.90
N ARG A 191 -0.09 -12.84 20.19
CA ARG A 191 -0.17 -13.88 19.15
C ARG A 191 -0.02 -15.30 19.68
N THR A 192 0.58 -15.44 20.85
CA THR A 192 0.62 -16.74 21.55
C THR A 192 -0.67 -17.00 22.36
N GLU A 193 -1.72 -16.20 22.09
CA GLU A 193 -3.03 -16.25 22.77
C GLU A 193 -2.95 -16.03 24.30
N LEU A 194 -1.80 -15.61 24.82
CA LEU A 194 -1.64 -15.24 26.23
C LEU A 194 -2.44 -14.01 26.60
N VAL A 195 -2.59 -13.06 25.64
CA VAL A 195 -3.40 -11.84 25.79
C VAL A 195 -4.12 -11.57 24.46
N PRO A 196 -5.43 -11.30 24.44
CA PRO A 196 -6.13 -10.96 23.20
C PRO A 196 -5.53 -9.74 22.52
N LEU A 197 -5.31 -9.80 21.20
CA LEU A 197 -4.72 -8.69 20.44
C LEU A 197 -5.47 -7.36 20.62
N PRO A 198 -6.80 -7.31 20.65
CA PRO A 198 -7.52 -6.08 20.98
C PRO A 198 -7.13 -5.48 22.33
N ASP A 199 -6.86 -6.30 23.37
CA ASP A 199 -6.46 -5.82 24.71
C ASP A 199 -5.15 -5.07 24.67
N VAL A 200 -4.19 -5.59 23.93
CA VAL A 200 -2.87 -4.98 23.78
C VAL A 200 -2.94 -3.68 23.00
N VAL A 201 -3.72 -3.66 21.91
CA VAL A 201 -3.93 -2.48 21.06
C VAL A 201 -4.57 -1.35 21.89
N TRP A 202 -5.65 -1.66 22.59
CA TRP A 202 -6.37 -0.66 23.39
C TRP A 202 -5.54 -0.16 24.56
N ARG A 203 -4.76 -1.02 25.23
CA ARG A 203 -3.83 -0.61 26.27
C ARG A 203 -2.83 0.43 25.75
N ARG A 204 -2.35 0.27 24.51
CA ARG A 204 -1.42 1.23 23.91
C ARG A 204 -2.11 2.53 23.49
N LEU A 205 -3.27 2.47 22.88
CA LEU A 205 -4.06 3.67 22.58
C LEU A 205 -4.32 4.51 23.84
N SER A 206 -4.63 3.87 24.97
CA SER A 206 -4.91 4.57 26.23
C SER A 206 -3.69 5.32 26.83
N THR A 207 -2.48 5.06 26.34
CA THR A 207 -1.28 5.84 26.76
C THR A 207 -1.17 7.17 26.03
N VAL A 208 -1.86 7.36 24.90
CA VAL A 208 -1.86 8.60 24.14
C VAL A 208 -2.86 9.56 24.76
N ARG A 209 -2.44 10.79 24.99
CA ARG A 209 -3.35 11.86 25.44
C ARG A 209 -4.01 12.51 24.22
N LYS A 210 -5.30 12.77 24.32
CA LYS A 210 -6.07 13.45 23.26
C LYS A 210 -5.95 12.75 21.89
N TRP A 211 -6.64 11.66 21.72
CA TRP A 211 -6.74 10.98 20.42
C TRP A 211 -8.19 10.92 19.93
N LEU A 212 -8.35 10.90 18.61
CA LEU A 212 -9.57 10.56 17.90
C LEU A 212 -9.27 9.41 16.95
N LEU A 213 -9.94 8.28 17.15
CA LEU A 213 -9.88 7.13 16.22
C LEU A 213 -11.19 7.05 15.45
N VAL A 214 -11.14 7.27 14.15
CA VAL A 214 -12.30 7.14 13.27
C VAL A 214 -12.24 5.79 12.55
N VAL A 215 -13.30 5.01 12.65
CA VAL A 215 -13.51 3.80 11.84
C VAL A 215 -14.66 4.09 10.88
N ASP A 216 -14.29 4.40 9.62
CA ASP A 216 -15.26 4.78 8.60
C ASP A 216 -15.80 3.55 7.86
N ASN A 217 -17.10 3.54 7.61
CA ASN A 217 -17.83 2.51 6.87
C ASN A 217 -17.92 1.15 7.59
N ALA A 218 -18.05 1.14 8.92
CA ALA A 218 -18.22 -0.05 9.76
C ALA A 218 -19.65 -0.67 9.59
N ASP A 219 -19.96 -1.09 8.36
CA ASP A 219 -21.29 -1.59 7.99
C ASP A 219 -21.49 -3.09 8.31
N GLN A 220 -20.47 -3.77 8.84
CA GLN A 220 -20.48 -5.15 9.31
C GLN A 220 -20.08 -5.23 10.79
N PRO A 221 -20.91 -4.70 11.68
CA PRO A 221 -20.57 -4.56 13.09
C PRO A 221 -20.26 -5.89 13.78
N GLU A 222 -20.86 -6.99 13.33
CA GLU A 222 -20.60 -8.35 13.85
C GLU A 222 -19.12 -8.78 13.74
N GLN A 223 -18.39 -8.23 12.80
CA GLN A 223 -16.97 -8.52 12.62
C GLN A 223 -16.03 -7.71 13.55
N LEU A 224 -16.60 -6.74 14.26
CA LEU A 224 -15.88 -5.91 15.24
C LEU A 224 -15.92 -6.49 16.66
N GLY A 225 -16.78 -7.47 16.92
CA GLY A 225 -16.87 -8.18 18.18
C GLY A 225 -15.68 -9.13 18.44
N ALA A 226 -15.58 -9.65 19.67
CA ALA A 226 -14.68 -10.73 20.00
C ALA A 226 -15.21 -12.03 19.37
N ASP A 227 -14.34 -12.80 18.73
CA ASP A 227 -14.68 -14.12 18.16
C ASP A 227 -15.97 -14.15 17.32
N GLN A 228 -16.23 -13.08 16.58
CA GLN A 228 -17.49 -12.84 15.86
C GLN A 228 -18.73 -12.73 16.78
N GLY A 229 -18.51 -12.40 18.04
CA GLY A 229 -19.56 -12.15 19.01
C GLY A 229 -20.13 -10.73 18.95
N ALA A 230 -21.10 -10.44 19.82
CA ALA A 230 -21.74 -9.13 19.88
C ALA A 230 -20.75 -8.02 20.30
N ILE A 231 -20.84 -6.85 19.67
CA ILE A 231 -20.07 -5.65 20.08
C ILE A 231 -20.39 -5.26 21.52
N ALA A 232 -21.64 -5.46 21.94
CA ALA A 232 -22.12 -5.11 23.27
C ALA A 232 -21.35 -5.72 24.44
N ASP A 233 -20.56 -6.76 24.19
CA ASP A 233 -19.67 -7.37 25.19
C ASP A 233 -18.40 -6.54 25.47
N TYR A 234 -18.07 -5.58 24.57
CA TYR A 234 -16.90 -4.69 24.64
C TYR A 234 -15.57 -5.41 24.88
N ARG A 235 -15.46 -6.65 24.46
CA ARG A 235 -14.25 -7.49 24.53
C ARG A 235 -13.49 -7.53 23.21
N GLY A 236 -14.15 -7.10 22.11
CA GLY A 236 -13.58 -7.07 20.77
C GLY A 236 -12.79 -5.78 20.47
N TRP A 237 -12.93 -5.34 19.25
CA TRP A 237 -12.27 -4.16 18.72
C TRP A 237 -12.96 -2.83 19.07
N VAL A 238 -14.23 -2.88 19.46
CA VAL A 238 -14.98 -1.70 19.93
C VAL A 238 -14.99 -1.73 21.45
N ARG A 239 -14.35 -0.73 22.04
CA ARG A 239 -14.24 -0.62 23.50
C ARG A 239 -14.49 0.79 23.98
N PRO A 240 -15.03 0.96 25.18
CA PRO A 240 -15.06 2.26 25.84
C PRO A 240 -13.62 2.73 26.05
N GLY A 241 -13.31 3.91 25.55
CA GLY A 241 -11.94 4.43 25.56
C GLY A 241 -11.62 5.22 26.82
N GLY A 242 -10.35 5.16 27.25
CA GLY A 242 -9.76 6.11 28.20
C GLY A 242 -8.87 7.11 27.46
N GLY A 243 -9.07 8.42 27.65
CA GLY A 243 -8.18 9.46 27.13
C GLY A 243 -8.41 9.95 25.70
N GLY A 244 -9.35 9.39 24.94
CA GLY A 244 -9.72 9.81 23.60
C GLY A 244 -11.10 9.33 23.20
N LEU A 245 -11.49 9.55 21.95
CA LEU A 245 -12.78 9.18 21.39
C LEU A 245 -12.62 8.18 20.23
N LEU A 246 -13.31 7.04 20.32
CA LEU A 246 -13.58 6.16 19.17
C LEU A 246 -14.87 6.64 18.50
N LEU A 247 -14.80 6.92 17.21
CA LEU A 247 -15.91 7.30 16.36
C LEU A 247 -16.07 6.28 15.22
N LEU A 248 -17.23 5.65 15.14
CA LEU A 248 -17.56 4.76 14.02
C LEU A 248 -18.58 5.42 13.10
N THR A 249 -18.50 5.17 11.80
CA THR A 249 -19.60 5.47 10.87
C THR A 249 -20.19 4.18 10.36
N SER A 250 -21.52 4.04 10.37
CA SER A 250 -22.19 2.81 9.97
C SER A 250 -23.57 3.07 9.37
N ARG A 251 -24.10 2.07 8.64
CA ARG A 251 -25.50 2.05 8.20
C ARG A 251 -26.42 1.44 9.26
N ASP A 252 -25.87 0.72 10.22
CA ASP A 252 -26.64 0.10 11.30
C ASP A 252 -26.97 1.12 12.38
N THR A 253 -28.29 1.31 12.60
CA THR A 253 -28.86 2.22 13.59
C THR A 253 -29.31 1.52 14.87
N SER A 254 -29.17 0.19 14.95
CA SER A 254 -29.67 -0.63 16.05
C SER A 254 -28.88 -0.40 17.34
N ARG A 255 -29.56 0.01 18.40
CA ARG A 255 -28.98 0.10 19.74
C ARG A 255 -28.56 -1.26 20.31
N GLU A 256 -29.21 -2.33 19.86
CA GLU A 256 -28.91 -3.69 20.30
C GLU A 256 -27.51 -4.09 19.78
N THR A 257 -27.20 -3.74 18.54
CA THR A 257 -25.89 -4.00 17.93
C THR A 257 -24.77 -3.28 18.66
N TRP A 258 -24.94 -1.99 18.94
CA TRP A 258 -23.88 -1.14 19.50
C TRP A 258 -23.78 -1.18 21.03
N GLY A 259 -24.86 -1.60 21.70
CA GLY A 259 -24.93 -1.73 23.15
C GLY A 259 -25.10 -0.40 23.91
N PRO A 260 -25.23 -0.46 25.24
CA PRO A 260 -25.64 0.69 26.07
C PRO A 260 -24.57 1.80 26.19
N ARG A 261 -23.28 1.51 25.92
CA ARG A 261 -22.19 2.49 26.00
C ARG A 261 -21.96 3.27 24.69
N ALA A 262 -22.70 2.96 23.63
CA ALA A 262 -22.63 3.67 22.37
C ALA A 262 -23.43 5.00 22.45
N SER A 263 -22.75 6.11 22.17
CA SER A 263 -23.39 7.40 21.92
C SER A 263 -23.77 7.47 20.45
N ILE A 264 -25.01 7.06 20.13
CA ILE A 264 -25.52 7.02 18.76
C ILE A 264 -25.95 8.41 18.32
N VAL A 265 -25.38 8.87 17.19
CA VAL A 265 -25.76 10.08 16.48
C VAL A 265 -26.37 9.64 15.15
N GLU A 266 -27.67 9.55 15.11
CA GLU A 266 -28.37 9.16 13.89
C GLU A 266 -28.52 10.37 12.97
N LEU A 267 -28.03 10.24 11.73
CA LEU A 267 -28.19 11.24 10.70
C LEU A 267 -29.50 10.98 9.95
N ALA A 268 -30.37 11.94 10.02
CA ALA A 268 -31.52 12.05 9.13
C ALA A 268 -31.12 12.78 7.82
N THR A 269 -32.08 12.91 6.90
CA THR A 269 -31.99 13.85 5.78
C THR A 269 -31.87 15.28 6.30
N LEU A 270 -31.34 16.18 5.49
CA LEU A 270 -31.35 17.61 5.83
C LEU A 270 -32.77 18.12 5.83
N ASP A 271 -33.07 19.07 6.69
CA ASP A 271 -34.31 19.84 6.58
C ASP A 271 -34.29 20.67 5.29
N ASP A 272 -35.49 21.07 4.82
CA ASP A 272 -35.66 21.71 3.52
C ASP A 272 -34.83 23.00 3.40
N ARG A 273 -34.74 23.76 4.49
CA ARG A 273 -33.99 25.02 4.53
C ARG A 273 -32.47 24.79 4.47
N SER A 274 -31.96 23.83 5.20
CA SER A 274 -30.54 23.44 5.15
C SER A 274 -30.17 22.85 3.79
N GLY A 275 -31.06 22.05 3.20
CA GLY A 275 -30.88 21.52 1.86
C GLY A 275 -30.92 22.60 0.79
N ALA A 276 -31.79 23.61 0.94
CA ALA A 276 -31.81 24.80 0.09
C ALA A 276 -30.49 25.58 0.16
N GLN A 277 -29.91 25.70 1.35
CA GLN A 277 -28.59 26.34 1.50
C GLN A 277 -27.48 25.58 0.74
N VAL A 278 -27.48 24.26 0.77
CA VAL A 278 -26.53 23.44 -0.03
C VAL A 278 -26.68 23.72 -1.51
N LEU A 279 -27.91 23.81 -2.01
CA LEU A 279 -28.21 24.13 -3.42
C LEU A 279 -27.79 25.55 -3.80
N CYS A 280 -28.13 26.55 -2.96
CA CYS A 280 -27.75 27.94 -3.18
C CYS A 280 -26.24 28.16 -3.10
N ASP A 281 -25.52 27.49 -2.20
CA ASP A 281 -24.05 27.53 -2.15
C ASP A 281 -23.42 26.98 -3.44
N ALA A 282 -24.01 25.93 -4.02
CA ALA A 282 -23.50 25.29 -5.24
C ALA A 282 -23.92 26.03 -6.52
N ALA A 283 -25.10 26.58 -6.56
CA ALA A 283 -25.70 27.23 -7.75
C ALA A 283 -26.42 28.53 -7.37
N PRO A 284 -25.71 29.58 -6.93
CA PRO A 284 -26.33 30.81 -6.44
C PRO A 284 -27.11 31.58 -7.53
N GLN A 285 -26.85 31.30 -8.80
CA GLN A 285 -27.54 31.92 -9.95
C GLN A 285 -28.81 31.16 -10.37
N ALA A 286 -29.16 30.01 -9.74
CA ALA A 286 -30.24 29.16 -10.23
C ALA A 286 -31.64 29.59 -9.76
N GLY A 287 -31.75 30.57 -8.88
CA GLY A 287 -33.05 31.11 -8.43
C GLY A 287 -33.09 31.51 -6.97
N SER A 288 -34.29 31.67 -6.45
CA SER A 288 -34.49 32.09 -5.07
C SER A 288 -34.27 30.94 -4.06
N PRO A 289 -33.95 31.25 -2.76
CA PRO A 289 -33.89 30.24 -1.71
C PRO A 289 -35.19 29.44 -1.55
N GLU A 290 -36.37 30.06 -1.78
CA GLU A 290 -37.66 29.41 -1.70
C GLU A 290 -37.85 28.36 -2.81
N ASP A 291 -37.29 28.61 -4.01
CA ASP A 291 -37.31 27.63 -5.09
C ASP A 291 -36.32 26.50 -4.83
N ALA A 292 -35.17 26.81 -4.25
CA ALA A 292 -34.22 25.81 -3.80
C ALA A 292 -34.81 24.90 -2.71
N GLU A 293 -35.61 25.46 -1.79
CA GLU A 293 -36.30 24.71 -0.74
C GLU A 293 -37.28 23.68 -1.33
N LYS A 294 -38.06 24.05 -2.36
CA LYS A 294 -38.92 23.12 -3.10
C LYS A 294 -38.14 21.99 -3.79
N VAL A 295 -36.93 22.28 -4.33
CA VAL A 295 -36.06 21.25 -4.89
C VAL A 295 -35.53 20.35 -3.77
N SER A 296 -35.10 20.93 -2.64
CA SER A 296 -34.66 20.16 -1.48
C SER A 296 -35.72 19.20 -1.00
N GLN A 297 -36.93 19.69 -0.82
CA GLN A 297 -38.10 18.89 -0.46
C GLN A 297 -38.37 17.76 -1.44
N ARG A 298 -38.28 18.04 -2.75
CA ARG A 298 -38.48 17.02 -3.80
C ARG A 298 -37.40 15.94 -3.80
N LEU A 299 -36.14 16.31 -3.46
CA LEU A 299 -35.02 15.38 -3.30
C LEU A 299 -34.96 14.75 -1.91
N GLY A 300 -35.94 15.00 -1.03
CA GLY A 300 -36.04 14.45 0.31
C GLY A 300 -34.91 14.87 1.24
N GLY A 301 -34.29 16.03 1.00
CA GLY A 301 -33.19 16.55 1.80
C GLY A 301 -31.94 15.67 1.78
N LEU A 302 -31.75 14.79 0.77
CA LEU A 302 -30.63 13.85 0.69
C LEU A 302 -29.33 14.60 0.29
N PRO A 303 -28.30 14.67 1.15
CA PRO A 303 -27.09 15.47 0.90
C PRO A 303 -26.42 15.15 -0.43
N LEU A 304 -26.33 13.88 -0.80
CA LEU A 304 -25.71 13.44 -2.05
C LEU A 304 -26.53 13.85 -3.27
N ALA A 305 -27.86 13.78 -3.20
CA ALA A 305 -28.74 14.21 -4.27
C ALA A 305 -28.70 15.73 -4.44
N LEU A 306 -28.73 16.48 -3.33
CA LEU A 306 -28.60 17.94 -3.32
C LEU A 306 -27.28 18.41 -3.91
N ARG A 307 -26.14 17.76 -3.57
CA ARG A 307 -24.85 18.06 -4.16
C ARG A 307 -24.82 17.84 -5.67
N SER A 308 -25.39 16.72 -6.14
CA SER A 308 -25.46 16.41 -7.57
C SER A 308 -26.36 17.40 -8.32
N ALA A 309 -27.53 17.75 -7.73
CA ALA A 309 -28.42 18.77 -8.28
C ALA A 309 -27.76 20.16 -8.34
N GLY A 310 -27.07 20.54 -7.28
CA GLY A 310 -26.30 21.79 -7.24
C GLY A 310 -25.22 21.84 -8.32
N ALA A 311 -24.46 20.76 -8.48
CA ALA A 311 -23.44 20.63 -9.53
C ALA A 311 -24.05 20.69 -10.94
N TYR A 312 -25.22 20.11 -11.16
CA TYR A 312 -25.97 20.23 -12.41
C TYR A 312 -26.36 21.69 -12.69
N LEU A 313 -27.00 22.34 -11.71
CA LEU A 313 -27.53 23.71 -11.85
C LEU A 313 -26.42 24.78 -11.98
N SER A 314 -25.24 24.52 -11.43
CA SER A 314 -24.10 25.46 -11.52
C SER A 314 -23.51 25.58 -12.93
N ARG A 315 -23.80 24.66 -13.84
CA ARG A 315 -23.24 24.66 -15.21
C ARG A 315 -23.96 25.65 -16.13
N PRO A 316 -23.22 26.53 -16.85
CA PRO A 316 -23.83 27.45 -17.82
C PRO A 316 -24.55 26.77 -18.99
N GLY A 317 -24.19 25.55 -19.34
CA GLY A 317 -24.78 24.78 -20.45
C GLY A 317 -25.88 23.82 -20.06
N SER A 318 -26.31 23.78 -18.80
CA SER A 318 -27.37 22.86 -18.36
C SER A 318 -28.73 23.21 -19.00
N ARG A 319 -29.48 22.16 -19.40
CA ARG A 319 -30.79 22.28 -19.99
C ARG A 319 -31.77 22.95 -19.04
N HIS A 320 -31.74 22.57 -17.77
CA HIS A 320 -32.55 23.16 -16.71
C HIS A 320 -31.65 24.07 -15.90
N ARG A 321 -31.81 25.38 -15.97
CA ARG A 321 -30.92 26.37 -15.37
C ARG A 321 -31.43 26.94 -14.07
N THR A 322 -32.73 26.83 -13.83
CA THR A 322 -33.35 27.32 -12.60
C THR A 322 -33.79 26.18 -11.69
N PHE A 323 -33.92 26.47 -10.41
CA PHE A 323 -34.45 25.50 -9.44
C PHE A 323 -35.85 25.01 -9.86
N ASN A 324 -36.71 25.91 -10.40
CA ASN A 324 -38.03 25.54 -10.86
C ASN A 324 -38.02 24.63 -12.09
N ASP A 325 -37.17 24.94 -13.10
CA ASP A 325 -37.02 24.07 -14.28
C ASP A 325 -36.54 22.68 -13.89
N TYR A 326 -35.53 22.63 -12.99
CA TYR A 326 -35.00 21.38 -12.52
C TYR A 326 -36.01 20.55 -11.74
N ARG A 327 -36.81 21.19 -10.89
CA ARG A 327 -37.94 20.54 -10.21
C ARG A 327 -38.96 19.99 -11.19
N GLY A 328 -39.35 20.79 -12.22
CA GLY A 328 -40.27 20.34 -13.27
C GLY A 328 -39.77 19.08 -13.99
N ALA A 329 -38.46 19.02 -14.30
CA ALA A 329 -37.85 17.82 -14.88
C ALA A 329 -37.94 16.62 -13.93
N LEU A 330 -37.64 16.81 -12.64
CA LEU A 330 -37.83 15.75 -11.62
C LEU A 330 -39.27 15.25 -11.53
N ASP A 331 -40.25 16.13 -11.64
CA ASP A 331 -41.68 15.79 -11.53
C ASP A 331 -42.20 15.03 -12.76
N HIS A 332 -41.65 15.31 -13.96
CA HIS A 332 -42.08 14.63 -15.19
C HIS A 332 -41.44 13.25 -15.38
N GLU A 333 -40.22 13.04 -14.94
CA GLU A 333 -39.44 11.81 -15.22
C GLU A 333 -39.56 10.78 -14.08
N LEU A 334 -39.73 11.19 -12.82
CA LEU A 334 -39.79 10.30 -11.66
C LEU A 334 -40.98 9.29 -11.73
N PRO A 335 -42.21 9.65 -12.12
CA PRO A 335 -43.33 8.71 -12.18
C PRO A 335 -43.14 7.62 -13.21
N THR A 336 -42.51 7.91 -14.34
CA THR A 336 -42.27 6.96 -15.43
C THR A 336 -41.31 5.84 -15.05
N LEU A 337 -40.34 6.12 -14.18
CA LEU A 337 -39.36 5.15 -13.72
C LEU A 337 -39.74 4.37 -12.45
N MET A 338 -40.64 4.92 -11.65
CA MET A 338 -40.98 4.34 -10.34
C MET A 338 -42.18 3.41 -10.35
N GLY A 339 -43.04 3.47 -11.37
CA GLY A 339 -44.23 2.61 -11.43
C GLY A 339 -45.19 2.74 -10.25
N ALA A 340 -45.03 3.70 -9.35
CA ALA A 340 -45.86 3.89 -8.15
C ALA A 340 -45.95 5.36 -7.71
N THR A 341 -47.14 5.78 -7.42
CA THR A 341 -47.49 7.10 -6.88
C THR A 341 -47.50 7.03 -5.35
N GLY A 342 -46.45 7.51 -4.69
CA GLY A 342 -46.42 7.63 -3.24
C GLY A 342 -45.19 8.41 -2.73
N PRO A 343 -45.21 9.00 -1.51
CA PRO A 343 -44.10 9.70 -0.93
C PRO A 343 -42.95 8.72 -0.59
N VAL A 344 -41.76 9.11 -0.94
CA VAL A 344 -40.50 8.33 -0.75
C VAL A 344 -40.25 8.12 0.76
N ARG A 345 -40.30 6.87 1.24
CA ARG A 345 -39.97 6.51 2.63
C ARG A 345 -39.10 5.26 2.67
N GLY A 346 -37.86 5.42 3.16
CA GLY A 346 -36.92 4.29 3.44
C GLY A 346 -35.63 4.26 2.61
N SER A 347 -34.69 3.35 2.93
CA SER A 347 -33.37 3.30 2.32
C SER A 347 -33.35 2.91 0.83
N LEU A 348 -34.35 2.13 0.38
CA LEU A 348 -34.50 1.77 -1.04
C LEU A 348 -34.93 2.99 -1.86
N ASP A 349 -35.78 3.82 -1.31
CA ASP A 349 -36.30 5.03 -1.94
C ASP A 349 -35.21 6.10 -2.08
N ALA A 350 -34.30 6.21 -1.10
CA ALA A 350 -33.16 7.10 -1.17
C ALA A 350 -32.22 6.75 -2.34
N ARG A 351 -31.96 5.46 -2.58
CA ARG A 351 -31.17 4.99 -3.72
C ARG A 351 -31.84 5.34 -5.07
N GLN A 352 -33.13 5.24 -5.14
CA GLN A 352 -33.88 5.59 -6.35
C GLN A 352 -33.84 7.09 -6.64
N VAL A 353 -34.03 7.94 -5.63
CA VAL A 353 -33.95 9.40 -5.78
C VAL A 353 -32.55 9.82 -6.24
N VAL A 354 -31.51 9.27 -5.63
CA VAL A 354 -30.12 9.56 -6.00
C VAL A 354 -29.85 9.09 -7.43
N ARG A 355 -30.29 7.89 -7.80
CA ARG A 355 -30.18 7.36 -9.17
C ARG A 355 -30.81 8.32 -10.18
N HIS A 356 -32.01 8.77 -9.91
CA HIS A 356 -32.73 9.64 -10.83
C HIS A 356 -32.04 10.99 -11.03
N THR A 357 -31.53 11.60 -9.96
CA THR A 357 -30.74 12.82 -10.02
C THR A 357 -29.50 12.68 -10.94
N TRP A 358 -28.88 11.50 -10.95
CA TRP A 358 -27.71 11.24 -11.82
C TRP A 358 -28.12 10.97 -13.27
N GLU A 359 -29.21 10.25 -13.49
CA GLU A 359 -29.71 10.00 -14.84
C GLU A 359 -29.99 11.30 -15.57
N LEU A 360 -30.63 12.30 -14.93
CA LEU A 360 -30.79 13.63 -15.51
C LEU A 360 -29.46 14.29 -15.92
N SER A 361 -28.43 14.13 -15.08
CA SER A 361 -27.11 14.65 -15.39
C SER A 361 -26.44 13.91 -16.56
N LEU A 362 -26.63 12.59 -16.64
CA LEU A 362 -26.12 11.76 -17.72
C LEU A 362 -26.86 12.00 -19.03
N ASP A 363 -28.19 12.18 -19.01
CA ASP A 363 -29.01 12.52 -20.17
C ASP A 363 -28.64 13.90 -20.73
N GLN A 364 -28.35 14.85 -19.83
CA GLN A 364 -27.85 16.16 -20.25
C GLN A 364 -26.48 16.08 -20.93
N LEU A 365 -25.58 15.25 -20.41
CA LEU A 365 -24.28 15.03 -21.03
C LEU A 365 -24.41 14.37 -22.41
N GLU A 366 -25.30 13.41 -22.53
CA GLU A 366 -25.59 12.72 -23.80
C GLU A 366 -26.20 13.68 -24.83
N SER A 367 -27.19 14.47 -24.41
CA SER A 367 -27.82 15.49 -25.26
C SER A 367 -26.85 16.59 -25.69
N ALA A 368 -25.85 16.89 -24.87
CA ALA A 368 -24.75 17.80 -25.19
C ALA A 368 -23.68 17.20 -26.12
N GLY A 369 -23.93 16.02 -26.71
CA GLY A 369 -23.03 15.34 -27.64
C GLY A 369 -21.94 14.52 -26.97
N ASN A 370 -22.15 14.09 -25.72
CA ASN A 370 -21.21 13.27 -24.96
C ASN A 370 -21.84 11.91 -24.55
N PRO A 371 -22.08 10.99 -25.52
CA PRO A 371 -22.71 9.70 -25.24
C PRO A 371 -21.82 8.74 -24.44
N VAL A 372 -20.56 9.11 -24.19
CA VAL A 372 -19.55 8.27 -23.53
C VAL A 372 -19.63 8.37 -22.00
N ALA A 373 -20.25 9.43 -21.48
CA ALA A 373 -20.26 9.70 -20.03
C ALA A 373 -20.89 8.57 -19.22
N ARG A 374 -22.05 8.07 -19.64
CA ARG A 374 -22.74 6.95 -19.00
C ARG A 374 -21.95 5.63 -19.07
N PRO A 375 -21.48 5.17 -20.24
CA PRO A 375 -20.58 4.03 -20.34
C PRO A 375 -19.31 4.18 -19.49
N LEU A 376 -18.70 5.34 -19.48
CA LEU A 376 -17.51 5.60 -18.69
C LEU A 376 -17.78 5.45 -17.19
N LEU A 377 -18.88 6.02 -16.68
CA LEU A 377 -19.25 5.90 -15.27
C LEU A 377 -19.49 4.45 -14.86
N ARG A 378 -20.18 3.67 -15.69
CA ARG A 378 -20.37 2.23 -15.49
C ARG A 378 -19.04 1.45 -15.48
N MET A 379 -18.12 1.81 -16.37
CA MET A 379 -16.79 1.19 -16.42
C MET A 379 -15.97 1.50 -15.18
N LEU A 380 -15.96 2.76 -14.73
CA LEU A 380 -15.28 3.17 -13.50
C LEU A 380 -15.85 2.46 -12.26
N ALA A 381 -17.15 2.13 -12.27
CA ALA A 381 -17.79 1.40 -11.17
C ALA A 381 -17.26 -0.04 -10.98
N LEU A 382 -16.65 -0.61 -12.00
CA LEU A 382 -16.02 -1.95 -11.95
C LEU A 382 -14.63 -1.95 -11.29
N ALA A 383 -14.01 -0.80 -11.13
CA ALA A 383 -12.75 -0.68 -10.41
C ALA A 383 -12.95 -0.89 -8.90
N ALA A 384 -11.88 -1.21 -8.17
CA ALA A 384 -11.92 -1.33 -6.71
C ALA A 384 -12.35 0.00 -6.03
N ASP A 385 -12.82 -0.07 -4.80
CA ASP A 385 -13.20 1.11 -4.02
C ASP A 385 -11.96 1.87 -3.52
N ALA A 386 -11.25 2.45 -4.49
CA ALA A 386 -10.03 3.21 -4.29
C ALA A 386 -9.89 4.25 -5.43
N PRO A 387 -9.01 5.25 -5.29
CA PRO A 387 -8.70 6.18 -6.38
C PRO A 387 -8.20 5.43 -7.62
N ILE A 388 -8.83 5.67 -8.76
CA ILE A 388 -8.53 5.01 -10.05
C ILE A 388 -7.49 5.84 -10.79
N PRO A 389 -6.33 5.27 -11.19
CA PRO A 389 -5.35 6.01 -11.99
C PRO A 389 -6.00 6.54 -13.28
N ARG A 390 -5.77 7.79 -13.63
CA ARG A 390 -6.35 8.38 -14.86
C ARG A 390 -5.93 7.60 -16.11
N GLU A 391 -4.72 7.07 -16.13
CA GLU A 391 -4.22 6.21 -17.21
C GLU A 391 -5.02 4.91 -17.38
N TRP A 392 -5.80 4.52 -16.36
CA TRP A 392 -6.67 3.34 -16.44
C TRP A 392 -7.76 3.54 -17.49
N VAL A 393 -8.25 4.77 -17.66
CA VAL A 393 -9.28 5.11 -18.63
C VAL A 393 -8.67 5.28 -20.02
N THR A 394 -9.09 4.47 -20.98
CA THR A 394 -8.62 4.55 -22.38
C THR A 394 -9.76 4.53 -23.38
N VAL A 395 -9.51 5.11 -24.54
CA VAL A 395 -10.42 5.05 -25.68
C VAL A 395 -10.70 3.62 -26.13
N GLY A 396 -9.64 2.80 -26.19
CA GLY A 396 -9.75 1.38 -26.61
C GLY A 396 -10.67 0.56 -25.71
N MET A 397 -10.58 0.77 -24.39
CA MET A 397 -11.43 0.12 -23.40
C MET A 397 -12.92 0.45 -23.62
N LEU A 398 -13.24 1.71 -23.83
CA LEU A 398 -14.62 2.13 -24.04
C LEU A 398 -15.15 1.69 -25.42
N LYS A 399 -14.31 1.77 -26.47
CA LYS A 399 -14.67 1.23 -27.80
C LYS A 399 -15.05 -0.23 -27.77
N SER A 400 -14.32 -1.06 -27.03
CA SER A 400 -14.57 -2.50 -26.98
C SER A 400 -15.90 -2.87 -26.32
N VAL A 401 -16.47 -2.02 -25.48
CA VAL A 401 -17.75 -2.29 -24.79
C VAL A 401 -18.93 -1.52 -25.39
N THR A 402 -18.67 -0.43 -26.08
CA THR A 402 -19.74 0.43 -26.64
C THR A 402 -19.90 0.30 -28.15
N GLY A 403 -18.86 -0.14 -28.88
CA GLY A 403 -18.84 -0.14 -30.34
C GLY A 403 -18.79 1.28 -30.98
N LEU A 404 -18.72 2.34 -30.18
CA LEU A 404 -18.75 3.72 -30.67
C LEU A 404 -17.40 4.14 -31.29
N PRO A 405 -17.38 4.98 -32.35
CA PRO A 405 -16.17 5.49 -32.98
C PRO A 405 -15.56 6.63 -32.17
N LEU A 406 -14.99 6.35 -30.99
CA LEU A 406 -14.51 7.33 -30.01
C LEU A 406 -13.10 7.86 -30.34
N ARG A 407 -12.83 9.09 -29.91
CA ARG A 407 -11.53 9.76 -29.92
C ARG A 407 -11.11 10.13 -28.48
N GLY A 408 -9.84 10.45 -28.28
CA GLY A 408 -9.33 10.85 -26.95
C GLY A 408 -10.11 12.03 -26.34
N ARG A 409 -10.45 13.02 -27.15
CA ARG A 409 -11.23 14.18 -26.71
C ARG A 409 -12.62 13.84 -26.17
N ASP A 410 -13.23 12.75 -26.65
CA ASP A 410 -14.57 12.34 -26.21
C ASP A 410 -14.53 11.77 -24.79
N VAL A 411 -13.45 11.05 -24.48
CA VAL A 411 -13.20 10.51 -23.13
C VAL A 411 -12.85 11.66 -22.16
N GLU A 412 -12.04 12.62 -22.57
CA GLU A 412 -11.71 13.80 -21.77
C GLU A 412 -12.94 14.65 -21.48
N SER A 413 -13.78 14.85 -22.49
CA SER A 413 -15.05 15.54 -22.34
C SER A 413 -15.99 14.81 -21.37
N ALA A 414 -16.04 13.47 -21.43
CA ALA A 414 -16.82 12.64 -20.52
C ALA A 414 -16.33 12.75 -19.07
N LEU A 415 -15.02 12.62 -18.83
CA LEU A 415 -14.43 12.80 -17.50
C LEU A 415 -14.70 14.21 -16.95
N SER A 416 -14.49 15.23 -17.76
CA SER A 416 -14.77 16.62 -17.38
C SER A 416 -16.26 16.82 -17.07
N GLY A 417 -17.15 16.25 -17.88
CA GLY A 417 -18.59 16.32 -17.66
C GLY A 417 -19.03 15.61 -16.37
N LEU A 418 -18.56 14.38 -16.15
CA LEU A 418 -18.87 13.64 -14.93
C LEU A 418 -18.38 14.35 -13.66
N HIS A 419 -17.18 14.96 -13.74
CA HIS A 419 -16.64 15.76 -12.64
C HIS A 419 -17.49 17.00 -12.37
N GLN A 420 -17.85 17.74 -13.41
CA GLN A 420 -18.66 18.94 -13.28
C GLN A 420 -20.04 18.68 -12.69
N TYR A 421 -20.60 17.48 -12.89
CA TYR A 421 -21.86 17.07 -12.27
C TYR A 421 -21.67 16.39 -10.91
N GLY A 422 -20.46 16.38 -10.36
CA GLY A 422 -20.17 15.83 -9.04
C GLY A 422 -20.28 14.30 -8.94
N LEU A 423 -20.32 13.59 -10.09
CA LEU A 423 -20.40 12.12 -10.13
C LEU A 423 -19.04 11.45 -9.90
N ILE A 424 -17.98 12.17 -10.25
CA ILE A 424 -16.60 11.79 -9.94
C ILE A 424 -15.85 13.00 -9.36
N SER A 425 -14.76 12.75 -8.68
CA SER A 425 -13.80 13.78 -8.27
C SER A 425 -12.40 13.42 -8.75
N PHE A 426 -11.56 14.45 -8.95
CA PHE A 426 -10.14 14.26 -9.20
C PHE A 426 -9.38 14.53 -7.91
N SER A 427 -8.43 13.66 -7.57
CA SER A 427 -7.43 14.01 -6.57
C SER A 427 -6.32 14.79 -7.27
N ASP A 428 -6.01 15.98 -6.77
CA ASP A 428 -4.84 16.74 -7.21
C ASP A 428 -3.59 15.93 -6.87
N GLY A 429 -3.03 15.29 -7.89
CA GLY A 429 -1.69 14.73 -7.78
C GLY A 429 -0.72 15.85 -7.46
N THR A 430 0.23 15.61 -6.56
CA THR A 430 1.37 16.49 -6.39
C THR A 430 1.89 16.90 -7.77
N ARG A 431 2.33 18.14 -7.95
CA ARG A 431 2.75 18.77 -9.25
C ARG A 431 3.68 17.91 -10.14
N ARG A 432 4.20 16.78 -9.64
CA ARG A 432 5.00 15.78 -10.37
C ARG A 432 4.22 14.54 -10.82
N ALA A 433 3.03 14.26 -10.31
CA ALA A 433 2.21 13.15 -10.80
C ALA A 433 1.61 13.57 -12.16
N ARG A 434 2.15 13.06 -13.26
CA ARG A 434 1.66 13.26 -14.63
C ARG A 434 0.24 12.75 -14.85
N ALA A 435 -0.34 12.03 -13.90
CA ALA A 435 -1.68 11.50 -13.96
C ALA A 435 -2.37 11.65 -12.60
N GLY A 436 -3.39 12.49 -12.50
CA GLY A 436 -4.31 12.52 -11.38
C GLY A 436 -5.07 11.19 -11.25
N SER A 437 -5.75 10.98 -10.14
CA SER A 437 -6.67 9.84 -9.99
C SER A 437 -8.12 10.31 -10.03
N VAL A 438 -8.99 9.39 -10.49
CA VAL A 438 -10.44 9.55 -10.53
C VAL A 438 -11.02 8.81 -9.33
N GLN A 439 -11.89 9.45 -8.58
CA GLN A 439 -12.55 8.84 -7.43
C GLN A 439 -14.07 8.87 -7.61
N LEU A 440 -14.72 7.73 -7.35
CA LEU A 440 -16.16 7.59 -7.31
C LEU A 440 -16.64 7.53 -5.86
N HIS A 441 -17.78 8.16 -5.59
CA HIS A 441 -18.49 7.93 -4.33
C HIS A 441 -18.98 6.46 -4.27
N ALA A 442 -18.87 5.81 -3.11
CA ALA A 442 -19.24 4.40 -2.93
C ALA A 442 -20.66 4.07 -3.44
N LEU A 443 -21.65 4.93 -3.16
CA LEU A 443 -23.03 4.74 -3.62
C LEU A 443 -23.16 4.87 -5.15
N VAL A 444 -22.39 5.77 -5.81
CA VAL A 444 -22.36 5.89 -7.28
C VAL A 444 -21.86 4.59 -7.89
N ARG A 445 -20.80 4.03 -7.31
CA ARG A 445 -20.22 2.75 -7.74
C ARG A 445 -21.23 1.62 -7.58
N GLU A 446 -21.80 1.44 -6.39
CA GLU A 446 -22.74 0.37 -6.07
C GLU A 446 -23.95 0.35 -7.05
N ILE A 447 -24.56 1.52 -7.28
CA ILE A 447 -25.70 1.64 -8.19
C ILE A 447 -25.30 1.36 -9.65
N ASN A 448 -24.16 1.89 -10.13
CA ASN A 448 -23.73 1.68 -11.51
C ASN A 448 -23.27 0.24 -11.77
N ALA A 449 -22.67 -0.42 -10.79
CA ALA A 449 -22.34 -1.85 -10.87
C ALA A 449 -23.62 -2.70 -10.95
N PHE A 450 -24.61 -2.41 -10.11
CA PHE A 450 -25.93 -3.07 -10.15
C PHE A 450 -26.65 -2.84 -11.48
N LEU A 451 -26.64 -1.60 -12.01
CA LEU A 451 -27.27 -1.27 -13.28
C LEU A 451 -26.61 -2.00 -14.45
N LEU A 452 -25.30 -2.22 -14.41
CA LEU A 452 -24.59 -2.98 -15.42
C LEU A 452 -25.12 -4.43 -15.51
N ASP A 453 -25.41 -5.04 -14.37
CA ASP A 453 -25.94 -6.42 -14.30
C ASP A 453 -27.41 -6.51 -14.65
N SER A 454 -28.20 -5.46 -14.41
CA SER A 454 -29.66 -5.43 -14.60
C SER A 454 -30.12 -4.81 -15.92
N THR A 455 -29.20 -4.22 -16.73
CA THR A 455 -29.59 -3.58 -18.00
C THR A 455 -29.71 -4.63 -19.12
N PRO A 456 -30.89 -4.81 -19.72
CA PRO A 456 -31.08 -5.73 -20.85
C PRO A 456 -30.16 -5.36 -22.04
N GLY A 457 -29.57 -6.38 -22.67
CA GLY A 457 -28.71 -6.20 -23.84
C GLY A 457 -27.27 -5.77 -23.54
N VAL A 458 -26.89 -5.59 -22.29
CA VAL A 458 -25.51 -5.32 -21.86
C VAL A 458 -24.83 -6.62 -21.43
N ASP A 459 -23.72 -6.97 -22.08
CA ASP A 459 -22.88 -8.09 -21.64
C ASP A 459 -21.96 -7.66 -20.49
N ALA A 460 -22.46 -7.74 -19.26
CA ALA A 460 -21.69 -7.40 -18.05
C ALA A 460 -20.38 -8.20 -17.93
N THR A 461 -20.34 -9.41 -18.47
CA THR A 461 -19.13 -10.26 -18.48
C THR A 461 -18.05 -9.67 -19.37
N LEU A 462 -18.42 -9.14 -20.54
CA LEU A 462 -17.48 -8.42 -21.42
C LEU A 462 -16.91 -7.19 -20.71
N TRP A 463 -17.75 -6.39 -20.05
CA TRP A 463 -17.31 -5.19 -19.34
C TRP A 463 -16.31 -5.51 -18.24
N ARG A 464 -16.61 -6.53 -17.41
CA ARG A 464 -15.68 -6.99 -16.36
C ARG A 464 -14.36 -7.50 -16.94
N ARG A 465 -14.41 -8.24 -18.06
CA ARG A 465 -13.22 -8.74 -18.75
C ARG A 465 -12.35 -7.61 -19.28
N VAL A 466 -12.94 -6.55 -19.83
CA VAL A 466 -12.22 -5.37 -20.33
C VAL A 466 -11.60 -4.59 -19.19
N ALA A 467 -12.32 -4.36 -18.07
CA ALA A 467 -11.80 -3.72 -16.87
C ALA A 467 -10.60 -4.50 -16.29
N LEU A 468 -10.72 -5.83 -16.21
CA LEU A 468 -9.67 -6.72 -15.75
C LEU A 468 -8.43 -6.65 -16.66
N ALA A 469 -8.63 -6.76 -17.98
CA ALA A 469 -7.55 -6.69 -18.96
C ALA A 469 -6.79 -5.37 -18.85
N ARG A 470 -7.49 -4.27 -18.62
CA ARG A 470 -6.88 -2.94 -18.48
C ARG A 470 -6.06 -2.79 -17.18
N THR A 471 -6.59 -3.28 -16.06
CA THR A 471 -5.85 -3.31 -14.79
C THR A 471 -4.57 -4.12 -14.94
N THR A 472 -4.66 -5.28 -15.59
CA THR A 472 -3.54 -6.17 -15.87
C THR A 472 -2.48 -5.49 -16.74
N GLU A 473 -2.89 -4.85 -17.84
CA GLU A 473 -1.99 -4.12 -18.75
C GLU A 473 -1.20 -3.02 -18.04
N LEU A 474 -1.87 -2.21 -17.20
CA LEU A 474 -1.19 -1.18 -16.43
C LEU A 474 -0.20 -1.76 -15.43
N ALA A 475 -0.59 -2.81 -14.72
CA ALA A 475 0.27 -3.45 -13.74
C ALA A 475 1.48 -4.15 -14.38
N GLU A 476 1.35 -4.65 -15.61
CA GLU A 476 2.47 -5.19 -16.38
C GLU A 476 3.50 -4.11 -16.80
N ARG A 477 3.10 -2.85 -16.86
CA ARG A 477 4.00 -1.71 -17.15
C ARG A 477 4.75 -1.21 -15.94
N VAL A 478 4.25 -1.45 -14.74
CA VAL A 478 4.86 -0.97 -13.49
C VAL A 478 6.25 -1.58 -13.32
N THR A 479 7.24 -0.73 -13.05
CA THR A 479 8.61 -1.09 -12.70
C THR A 479 8.93 -0.74 -11.25
N ALA A 480 10.12 -1.10 -10.78
CA ALA A 480 10.57 -0.70 -9.44
C ALA A 480 11.17 0.72 -9.40
N ASP A 481 11.17 1.43 -10.53
CA ASP A 481 11.70 2.78 -10.63
C ASP A 481 10.81 3.80 -9.93
N SER A 482 11.42 4.85 -9.40
CA SER A 482 10.71 5.89 -8.65
C SER A 482 9.61 6.61 -9.44
N ALA A 483 9.71 6.61 -10.78
CA ALA A 483 8.69 7.18 -11.65
C ALA A 483 7.35 6.45 -11.57
N ASP A 484 7.37 5.14 -11.26
CA ASP A 484 6.18 4.27 -11.25
C ASP A 484 5.58 4.07 -9.84
N TRP A 485 6.18 4.60 -8.79
CA TRP A 485 5.72 4.36 -7.42
C TRP A 485 4.32 4.90 -7.15
N VAL A 486 4.00 6.09 -7.67
CA VAL A 486 2.65 6.67 -7.52
C VAL A 486 1.63 5.78 -8.22
N LEU A 487 1.95 5.32 -9.43
CA LEU A 487 1.10 4.39 -10.17
C LEU A 487 0.93 3.05 -9.43
N ALA A 488 2.03 2.48 -8.92
CA ALA A 488 2.00 1.24 -8.15
C ALA A 488 1.11 1.34 -6.91
N ARG A 489 1.26 2.43 -6.16
CA ARG A 489 0.43 2.74 -4.97
C ARG A 489 -1.05 2.83 -5.31
N THR A 490 -1.37 3.63 -6.34
CA THR A 490 -2.77 3.84 -6.76
C THR A 490 -3.36 2.58 -7.36
N LEU A 491 -2.56 1.77 -8.05
CA LEU A 491 -3.02 0.55 -8.72
C LEU A 491 -3.15 -0.66 -7.77
N ALA A 492 -2.44 -0.67 -6.65
CA ALA A 492 -2.40 -1.81 -5.73
C ALA A 492 -3.78 -2.32 -5.30
N PRO A 493 -4.76 -1.50 -4.86
CA PRO A 493 -6.09 -1.98 -4.50
C PRO A 493 -6.84 -2.62 -5.68
N HIS A 494 -6.61 -2.11 -6.90
CA HIS A 494 -7.23 -2.65 -8.11
C HIS A 494 -6.60 -3.99 -8.52
N VAL A 495 -5.30 -4.15 -8.31
CA VAL A 495 -4.61 -5.44 -8.50
C VAL A 495 -5.03 -6.44 -7.43
N GLU A 496 -5.17 -6.02 -6.18
CA GLU A 496 -5.68 -6.86 -5.09
C GLU A 496 -7.07 -7.42 -5.40
N ALA A 497 -7.97 -6.59 -5.92
CA ALA A 497 -9.31 -7.01 -6.31
C ALA A 497 -9.34 -8.12 -7.39
N LEU A 498 -8.25 -8.31 -8.15
CA LEU A 498 -8.12 -9.41 -9.11
C LEU A 498 -7.96 -10.80 -8.45
N PHE A 499 -7.64 -10.83 -7.16
CA PHE A 499 -7.49 -12.08 -6.40
C PHE A 499 -8.74 -12.50 -5.64
N ARG A 500 -9.82 -11.71 -5.74
CA ARG A 500 -11.09 -12.09 -5.11
C ARG A 500 -11.73 -13.31 -5.80
N PRO A 501 -12.47 -14.17 -5.08
CA PRO A 501 -13.15 -15.32 -5.67
C PRO A 501 -14.02 -14.91 -6.86
N GLY A 502 -13.91 -15.65 -7.96
CA GLY A 502 -14.67 -15.40 -9.19
C GLY A 502 -13.99 -14.51 -10.23
N ALA A 503 -12.77 -14.02 -10.00
CA ALA A 503 -12.04 -13.26 -11.03
C ALA A 503 -11.57 -14.16 -12.21
N PRO A 504 -11.88 -13.80 -13.48
CA PRO A 504 -11.71 -14.70 -14.62
C PRO A 504 -10.32 -14.64 -15.30
N ALA A 505 -9.23 -14.37 -14.58
CA ALA A 505 -7.92 -14.20 -15.20
C ALA A 505 -7.03 -15.45 -15.16
N PRO A 506 -6.20 -15.71 -16.21
CA PRO A 506 -5.23 -16.81 -16.21
C PRO A 506 -4.19 -16.64 -15.09
N ALA A 507 -3.98 -17.69 -14.30
CA ALA A 507 -3.14 -17.68 -13.12
C ALA A 507 -1.70 -17.17 -13.36
N ASN A 508 -1.09 -17.48 -14.50
CA ASN A 508 0.28 -17.06 -14.82
C ASN A 508 0.41 -15.54 -15.06
N ARG A 509 -0.62 -14.93 -15.67
CA ARG A 509 -0.63 -13.49 -15.92
C ARG A 509 -0.80 -12.71 -14.63
N LEU A 510 -1.67 -13.17 -13.74
CA LEU A 510 -1.84 -12.60 -12.40
C LEU A 510 -0.55 -12.65 -11.58
N ASP A 511 0.25 -13.71 -11.74
CA ASP A 511 1.55 -13.84 -11.08
C ASP A 511 2.54 -12.74 -11.47
N ASN A 512 2.62 -12.44 -12.75
CA ASN A 512 3.50 -11.38 -13.24
C ASN A 512 3.05 -10.00 -12.74
N VAL A 513 1.76 -9.71 -12.88
CA VAL A 513 1.13 -8.46 -12.43
C VAL A 513 1.41 -8.20 -10.95
N ARG A 514 1.13 -9.18 -10.11
CA ARG A 514 1.38 -9.09 -8.69
C ARG A 514 2.86 -8.89 -8.37
N SER A 515 3.74 -9.69 -8.97
CA SER A 515 5.17 -9.62 -8.69
C SER A 515 5.75 -8.24 -9.04
N ARG A 516 5.31 -7.63 -10.14
CA ARG A 516 5.72 -6.28 -10.54
C ARG A 516 5.20 -5.23 -9.56
N THR A 517 3.89 -5.28 -9.24
CA THR A 517 3.28 -4.35 -8.29
C THR A 517 3.93 -4.45 -6.91
N LEU A 518 4.15 -5.67 -6.40
CA LEU A 518 4.84 -5.88 -5.13
C LEU A 518 6.26 -5.33 -5.15
N LYS A 519 7.05 -5.58 -6.20
CA LYS A 519 8.41 -5.03 -6.32
C LYS A 519 8.42 -3.50 -6.25
N ALA A 520 7.49 -2.85 -6.94
CA ALA A 520 7.38 -1.39 -6.92
C ALA A 520 6.94 -0.86 -5.55
N LEU A 521 5.97 -1.51 -4.89
CA LEU A 521 5.53 -1.16 -3.54
C LEU A 521 6.66 -1.31 -2.51
N PHE A 522 7.43 -2.39 -2.60
CA PHE A 522 8.60 -2.58 -1.75
C PHE A 522 9.68 -1.51 -2.00
N ALA A 523 9.93 -1.15 -3.26
CA ALA A 523 10.89 -0.11 -3.61
C ALA A 523 10.44 1.27 -3.12
N ALA A 524 9.12 1.51 -3.11
CA ALA A 524 8.49 2.73 -2.61
C ALA A 524 8.37 2.78 -1.07
N GLY A 525 8.65 1.67 -0.35
CA GLY A 525 8.43 1.57 1.10
C GLY A 525 6.96 1.40 1.51
N GLU A 526 6.06 1.09 0.57
CA GLU A 526 4.63 0.92 0.80
C GLU A 526 4.31 -0.49 1.32
N PHE A 527 4.86 -0.84 2.47
CA PHE A 527 4.81 -2.21 3.00
C PHE A 527 3.40 -2.64 3.41
N ALA A 528 2.54 -1.71 3.82
CA ALA A 528 1.15 -2.00 4.17
C ALA A 528 0.35 -2.46 2.94
N LEU A 529 0.44 -1.73 1.82
CA LEU A 529 -0.18 -2.13 0.56
C LEU A 529 0.42 -3.42 0.01
N ALA A 530 1.74 -3.61 0.18
CA ALA A 530 2.41 -4.84 -0.21
C ALA A 530 1.91 -6.04 0.62
N ALA A 531 1.69 -5.88 1.93
CA ALA A 531 1.15 -6.92 2.79
C ALA A 531 -0.29 -7.29 2.43
N SER A 532 -1.16 -6.28 2.19
CA SER A 532 -2.55 -6.50 1.76
C SER A 532 -2.60 -7.28 0.44
N LEU A 533 -1.88 -6.81 -0.57
CA LEU A 533 -1.80 -7.50 -1.87
C LEU A 533 -1.23 -8.93 -1.76
N ALA A 534 -0.19 -9.12 -0.93
CA ALA A 534 0.41 -10.44 -0.74
C ALA A 534 -0.52 -11.39 0.01
N ARG A 535 -1.30 -10.90 0.98
CA ARG A 535 -2.30 -11.66 1.74
C ARG A 535 -3.44 -12.12 0.83
N ALA A 536 -4.07 -11.21 0.09
CA ALA A 536 -5.12 -11.54 -0.85
C ALA A 536 -4.68 -12.60 -1.88
N ALA A 537 -3.45 -12.46 -2.39
CA ALA A 537 -2.89 -13.45 -3.31
C ALA A 537 -2.60 -14.79 -2.64
N TYR A 538 -2.19 -14.81 -1.37
CA TYR A 538 -1.98 -16.03 -0.59
C TYR A 538 -3.29 -16.77 -0.36
N GLU A 539 -4.32 -16.08 0.10
CA GLU A 539 -5.65 -16.64 0.35
C GLU A 539 -6.28 -17.21 -0.93
N ALA A 540 -6.15 -16.48 -2.05
CA ALA A 540 -6.63 -16.97 -3.34
C ALA A 540 -5.91 -18.27 -3.77
N ASP A 541 -4.58 -18.35 -3.61
CA ASP A 541 -3.83 -19.54 -3.96
C ASP A 541 -4.09 -20.71 -2.98
N VAL A 542 -4.33 -20.43 -1.68
CA VAL A 542 -4.76 -21.43 -0.70
C VAL A 542 -6.13 -22.00 -1.04
N ALA A 543 -7.07 -21.14 -1.39
CA ALA A 543 -8.42 -21.57 -1.79
C ALA A 543 -8.42 -22.40 -3.08
N ALA A 544 -7.53 -22.05 -4.03
CA ALA A 544 -7.46 -22.74 -5.33
C ALA A 544 -6.66 -24.04 -5.31
N TYR A 545 -5.58 -24.11 -4.52
CA TYR A 545 -4.56 -25.17 -4.61
C TYR A 545 -4.25 -25.85 -3.26
N GLY A 546 -4.73 -25.30 -2.15
CA GLY A 546 -4.37 -25.74 -0.79
C GLY A 546 -3.11 -25.05 -0.26
N ALA A 547 -2.99 -25.04 1.08
CA ALA A 547 -1.92 -24.34 1.81
C ALA A 547 -0.51 -24.93 1.57
N ASP A 548 -0.42 -26.20 1.23
CA ASP A 548 0.85 -26.91 0.98
C ASP A 548 1.25 -26.90 -0.50
N HIS A 549 0.55 -26.18 -1.35
CA HIS A 549 0.94 -26.04 -2.75
C HIS A 549 2.09 -25.03 -2.90
N ILE A 550 3.04 -25.31 -3.82
CA ILE A 550 4.23 -24.45 -4.02
C ILE A 550 3.89 -22.99 -4.37
N ARG A 551 2.75 -22.73 -4.99
CA ARG A 551 2.28 -21.36 -5.24
C ARG A 551 1.89 -20.66 -3.95
N ALA A 552 1.04 -21.28 -3.12
CA ALA A 552 0.66 -20.75 -1.81
C ALA A 552 1.89 -20.48 -0.94
N ASP A 553 2.89 -21.40 -0.97
CA ASP A 553 4.17 -21.25 -0.29
C ASP A 553 4.95 -20.00 -0.74
N LYS A 554 5.03 -19.74 -2.05
CA LYS A 554 5.66 -18.54 -2.60
C LYS A 554 4.94 -17.26 -2.13
N ARG A 555 3.60 -17.26 -2.01
CA ARG A 555 2.81 -16.14 -1.53
C ARG A 555 3.02 -15.90 -0.04
N ARG A 556 2.99 -16.96 0.75
CA ARG A 556 3.25 -16.92 2.19
C ARG A 556 4.61 -16.30 2.50
N HIS A 557 5.65 -16.64 1.71
CA HIS A 557 6.96 -16.00 1.84
C HIS A 557 6.92 -14.50 1.50
N ALA A 558 6.21 -14.08 0.44
CA ALA A 558 6.08 -12.68 0.07
C ALA A 558 5.30 -11.88 1.12
N LEU A 559 4.22 -12.45 1.67
CA LEU A 559 3.47 -11.86 2.78
C LEU A 559 4.36 -11.68 4.01
N ALA A 560 5.09 -12.73 4.40
CA ALA A 560 6.00 -12.66 5.54
C ALA A 560 7.09 -11.59 5.36
N SER A 561 7.61 -11.42 4.14
CA SER A 561 8.57 -10.36 3.82
C SER A 561 7.96 -8.96 3.99
N ALA A 562 6.73 -8.76 3.54
CA ALA A 562 6.02 -7.50 3.70
C ALA A 562 5.74 -7.19 5.18
N LEU A 563 5.30 -8.18 5.94
CA LEU A 563 5.03 -8.07 7.36
C LEU A 563 6.31 -7.75 8.17
N SER A 564 7.43 -8.37 7.81
CA SER A 564 8.72 -8.07 8.47
C SER A 564 9.14 -6.61 8.26
N ASN A 565 8.95 -6.08 7.05
CA ASN A 565 9.23 -4.65 6.78
C ASN A 565 8.23 -3.70 7.48
N LEU A 566 7.04 -4.18 7.85
CA LEU A 566 6.09 -3.45 8.70
C LEU A 566 6.43 -3.51 10.19
N GLY A 567 7.49 -4.22 10.59
CA GLY A 567 7.81 -4.47 11.99
C GLY A 567 6.96 -5.59 12.63
N LEU A 568 6.10 -6.26 11.86
CA LEU A 568 5.27 -7.38 12.33
C LEU A 568 6.07 -8.70 12.30
N ASN A 569 7.25 -8.68 12.96
CA ASN A 569 8.26 -9.74 12.83
C ASN A 569 7.82 -11.07 13.42
N SER A 570 6.95 -11.07 14.44
CA SER A 570 6.42 -12.32 15.03
C SER A 570 5.57 -13.11 14.03
N GLU A 571 4.66 -12.44 13.33
CA GLU A 571 3.83 -13.07 12.29
C GLU A 571 4.68 -13.48 11.08
N ALA A 572 5.61 -12.61 10.68
CA ALA A 572 6.57 -12.93 9.64
C ALA A 572 7.37 -14.19 9.97
N ALA A 573 7.90 -14.31 11.19
CA ALA A 573 8.65 -15.48 11.63
C ALA A 573 7.78 -16.75 11.67
N ALA A 574 6.52 -16.65 12.13
CA ALA A 574 5.59 -17.78 12.13
C ALA A 574 5.32 -18.30 10.71
N LEU A 575 5.01 -17.40 9.78
CA LEU A 575 4.80 -17.75 8.37
C LEU A 575 6.07 -18.29 7.71
N LEU A 576 7.24 -17.74 8.04
CA LEU A 576 8.53 -18.19 7.51
C LEU A 576 8.92 -19.55 8.06
N ARG A 577 8.63 -19.88 9.33
CA ARG A 577 8.83 -21.23 9.88
C ARG A 577 7.95 -22.26 9.15
N GLN A 578 6.69 -21.96 8.90
CA GLN A 578 5.81 -22.83 8.11
C GLN A 578 6.33 -22.99 6.68
N THR A 579 6.73 -21.89 6.03
CA THR A 579 7.32 -21.89 4.70
C THR A 579 8.61 -22.72 4.65
N LEU A 580 9.48 -22.58 5.65
CA LEU A 580 10.74 -23.33 5.75
C LEU A 580 10.49 -24.82 5.90
N ALA A 581 9.61 -25.22 6.81
CA ALA A 581 9.26 -26.62 7.02
C ALA A 581 8.69 -27.27 5.75
N HIS A 582 7.83 -26.58 5.01
CA HIS A 582 7.32 -27.04 3.73
C HIS A 582 8.43 -27.15 2.68
N ARG A 583 9.28 -26.12 2.51
CA ARG A 583 10.37 -26.11 1.52
C ARG A 583 11.45 -27.15 1.80
N CYS A 584 11.80 -27.38 3.06
CA CYS A 584 12.73 -28.45 3.42
C CYS A 584 12.22 -29.83 2.97
N ARG A 585 10.92 -30.12 3.16
CA ARG A 585 10.32 -31.38 2.72
C ARG A 585 10.16 -31.49 1.21
N ALA A 586 9.72 -30.41 0.54
CA ALA A 586 9.40 -30.44 -0.88
C ALA A 586 10.60 -30.22 -1.81
N LEU A 587 11.57 -29.41 -1.41
CA LEU A 587 12.69 -28.97 -2.25
C LEU A 587 14.07 -29.40 -1.70
N GLY A 588 14.14 -29.77 -0.43
CA GLY A 588 15.38 -30.04 0.27
C GLY A 588 15.98 -28.81 0.96
N GLU A 589 16.86 -29.06 1.94
CA GLU A 589 17.40 -28.01 2.80
C GLU A 589 18.35 -27.03 2.08
N THR A 590 19.02 -27.50 1.04
CA THR A 590 20.02 -26.73 0.28
C THR A 590 19.48 -26.03 -0.94
N HIS A 591 18.18 -26.22 -1.22
CA HIS A 591 17.55 -25.58 -2.37
C HIS A 591 17.54 -24.05 -2.22
N TYR A 592 17.68 -23.34 -3.35
CA TYR A 592 17.73 -21.88 -3.38
C TYR A 592 16.63 -21.18 -2.58
N PHE A 593 15.36 -21.58 -2.76
CA PHE A 593 14.22 -20.99 -2.04
C PHE A 593 14.21 -21.34 -0.56
N THR A 594 14.71 -22.51 -0.17
CA THR A 594 14.86 -22.90 1.23
C THR A 594 15.89 -22.04 1.94
N LEU A 595 17.07 -21.88 1.32
CA LEU A 595 18.12 -21.00 1.84
C LEU A 595 17.66 -19.52 1.91
N GLN A 596 16.89 -19.07 0.94
CA GLN A 596 16.30 -17.73 0.97
C GLN A 596 15.32 -17.56 2.15
N THR A 597 14.52 -18.58 2.45
CA THR A 597 13.61 -18.57 3.61
C THR A 597 14.37 -18.55 4.91
N LYS A 598 15.46 -19.34 5.02
CA LYS A 598 16.34 -19.35 6.19
C LYS A 598 16.89 -17.93 6.47
N ILE A 599 17.29 -17.19 5.43
CA ILE A 599 17.76 -15.80 5.57
C ILE A 599 16.63 -14.88 6.07
N SER A 600 15.46 -14.93 5.43
CA SER A 600 14.34 -14.08 5.80
C SER A 600 13.89 -14.36 7.25
N LEU A 601 13.87 -15.64 7.65
CA LEU A 601 13.57 -16.04 9.03
C LEU A 601 14.63 -15.53 10.00
N GLY A 602 15.92 -15.70 9.68
CA GLY A 602 17.01 -15.19 10.52
C GLY A 602 16.93 -13.67 10.72
N MET A 603 16.57 -12.90 9.69
CA MET A 603 16.37 -11.46 9.82
C MET A 603 15.14 -11.13 10.70
N ALA A 604 14.01 -11.80 10.52
CA ALA A 604 12.83 -11.62 11.35
C ALA A 604 13.11 -11.96 12.84
N LEU A 605 13.84 -13.05 13.10
CA LEU A 605 14.28 -13.43 14.44
C LEU A 605 15.23 -12.39 15.07
N SER A 606 16.15 -11.85 14.27
CA SER A 606 17.06 -10.78 14.73
C SER A 606 16.27 -9.54 15.17
N HIS A 607 15.26 -9.13 14.38
CA HIS A 607 14.38 -8.02 14.74
C HIS A 607 13.51 -8.30 15.97
N LEU A 608 13.23 -9.57 16.28
CA LEU A 608 12.55 -10.01 17.51
C LEU A 608 13.46 -10.05 18.74
N GLY A 609 14.74 -9.75 18.59
CA GLY A 609 15.72 -9.86 19.66
C GLY A 609 16.16 -11.31 19.94
N GLN A 610 15.71 -12.28 19.14
CA GLN A 610 16.12 -13.70 19.22
C GLN A 610 17.47 -13.91 18.53
N HIS A 611 18.49 -13.19 19.02
CA HIS A 611 19.77 -13.04 18.30
C HIS A 611 20.53 -14.36 18.13
N GLU A 612 20.53 -15.25 19.14
CA GLU A 612 21.28 -16.51 19.06
C GLU A 612 20.70 -17.45 18.01
N GLU A 613 19.37 -17.62 17.97
CA GLU A 613 18.69 -18.42 16.95
C GLU A 613 18.90 -17.85 15.56
N ALA A 614 18.77 -16.50 15.42
CA ALA A 614 18.99 -15.79 14.18
C ALA A 614 20.41 -16.00 13.65
N LEU A 615 21.42 -15.81 14.50
CA LEU A 615 22.83 -15.94 14.11
C LEU A 615 23.19 -17.39 13.76
N ALA A 616 22.71 -18.38 14.51
CA ALA A 616 22.91 -19.79 14.19
C ALA A 616 22.35 -20.14 12.81
N LEU A 617 21.12 -19.71 12.53
CA LEU A 617 20.43 -19.95 11.24
C LEU A 617 21.16 -19.25 10.07
N LEU A 618 21.57 -18.00 10.26
CA LEU A 618 22.24 -17.22 9.23
C LEU A 618 23.67 -17.73 8.96
N ARG A 619 24.43 -18.13 9.99
CA ARG A 619 25.76 -18.72 9.83
C ARG A 619 25.69 -20.01 9.02
N GLY A 620 24.83 -20.95 9.43
CA GLY A 620 24.65 -22.21 8.70
C GLY A 620 24.22 -21.98 7.25
N THR A 621 23.37 -20.94 7.01
CA THR A 621 22.96 -20.59 5.65
C THR A 621 24.12 -19.99 4.82
N VAL A 622 25.01 -19.22 5.42
CA VAL A 622 26.24 -18.72 4.75
C VAL A 622 27.17 -19.87 4.39
N GLU A 623 27.42 -20.77 5.33
CA GLU A 623 28.27 -21.96 5.13
C GLU A 623 27.76 -22.83 3.98
N GLU A 624 26.44 -23.13 3.98
CA GLU A 624 25.80 -23.86 2.88
C GLU A 624 25.94 -23.15 1.52
N ARG A 625 25.75 -21.83 1.47
CA ARG A 625 25.93 -21.07 0.23
C ARG A 625 27.39 -21.02 -0.22
N VAL A 626 28.35 -20.93 0.69
CA VAL A 626 29.77 -21.01 0.36
C VAL A 626 30.08 -22.39 -0.24
N ARG A 627 29.57 -23.46 0.35
CA ARG A 627 29.79 -24.85 -0.12
C ARG A 627 29.19 -25.08 -1.52
N ILE A 628 28.01 -24.51 -1.82
CA ILE A 628 27.28 -24.79 -3.07
C ILE A 628 27.70 -23.83 -4.20
N LEU A 629 27.88 -22.56 -3.88
CA LEU A 629 28.04 -21.47 -4.85
C LEU A 629 29.43 -20.85 -4.85
N GLY A 630 30.21 -21.10 -3.80
CA GLY A 630 31.49 -20.46 -3.58
C GLY A 630 31.38 -19.16 -2.78
N GLU A 631 32.52 -18.74 -2.24
CA GLU A 631 32.63 -17.61 -1.31
C GLU A 631 32.27 -16.25 -1.95
N TYR A 632 32.65 -16.07 -3.22
CA TYR A 632 32.46 -14.80 -3.94
C TYR A 632 31.20 -14.71 -4.76
N HIS A 633 30.35 -15.75 -4.71
CA HIS A 633 29.10 -15.72 -5.44
C HIS A 633 28.16 -14.65 -4.87
N ARG A 634 27.46 -13.95 -5.76
CA ARG A 634 26.57 -12.84 -5.40
C ARG A 634 25.59 -13.17 -4.24
N LEU A 635 24.97 -14.34 -4.27
CA LEU A 635 24.03 -14.77 -3.23
C LEU A 635 24.70 -15.06 -1.90
N THR A 636 25.93 -15.56 -1.91
CA THR A 636 26.77 -15.76 -0.72
C THR A 636 27.09 -14.41 -0.08
N LEU A 637 27.49 -13.43 -0.88
CA LEU A 637 27.77 -12.06 -0.42
C LEU A 637 26.52 -11.37 0.17
N VAL A 638 25.33 -11.64 -0.38
CA VAL A 638 24.05 -11.17 0.21
C VAL A 638 23.80 -11.83 1.57
N SER A 639 24.03 -13.15 1.71
CA SER A 639 23.90 -13.84 3.00
C SER A 639 24.86 -13.31 4.05
N ARG A 640 26.13 -13.07 3.67
CA ARG A 640 27.12 -12.44 4.55
C ARG A 640 26.69 -11.06 5.02
N SER A 641 26.12 -10.22 4.12
CA SER A 641 25.60 -8.92 4.51
C SER A 641 24.43 -9.02 5.50
N ASN A 642 23.52 -9.99 5.33
CA ASN A 642 22.41 -10.22 6.26
C ASN A 642 22.91 -10.74 7.62
N LEU A 643 23.89 -11.64 7.64
CA LEU A 643 24.55 -12.09 8.87
C LEU A 643 25.19 -10.90 9.61
N ALA A 644 25.91 -10.04 8.90
CA ALA A 644 26.53 -8.85 9.49
C ALA A 644 25.48 -7.85 10.03
N ASN A 645 24.35 -7.68 9.34
CA ASN A 645 23.23 -6.87 9.84
C ASN A 645 22.64 -7.47 11.12
N ALA A 646 22.47 -8.78 11.19
CA ALA A 646 21.98 -9.46 12.40
C ALA A 646 22.98 -9.37 13.57
N LEU A 647 24.29 -9.45 13.28
CA LEU A 647 25.36 -9.19 14.26
C LEU A 647 25.31 -7.76 14.80
N SER A 648 25.08 -6.77 13.93
CA SER A 648 24.87 -5.38 14.34
C SER A 648 23.64 -5.23 15.25
N GLY A 649 22.54 -5.90 14.93
CA GLY A 649 21.33 -5.96 15.76
C GLY A 649 21.56 -6.60 17.13
N ALA A 650 22.48 -7.56 17.21
CA ALA A 650 22.94 -8.21 18.45
C ALA A 650 23.99 -7.40 19.23
N GLY A 651 24.39 -6.22 18.76
CA GLY A 651 25.43 -5.39 19.37
C GLY A 651 26.86 -5.86 19.07
N ARG A 652 27.06 -6.87 18.24
CA ARG A 652 28.39 -7.42 17.85
C ARG A 652 28.98 -6.65 16.68
N TYR A 653 29.16 -5.33 16.87
CA TYR A 653 29.52 -4.40 15.80
C TYR A 653 30.89 -4.65 15.17
N GLU A 654 31.88 -5.12 15.93
CA GLU A 654 33.23 -5.43 15.43
C GLU A 654 33.17 -6.55 14.39
N GLU A 655 32.44 -7.63 14.70
CA GLU A 655 32.29 -8.77 13.78
C GLU A 655 31.51 -8.34 12.54
N ALA A 656 30.43 -7.56 12.73
CA ALA A 656 29.64 -7.02 11.65
C ALA A 656 30.49 -6.15 10.72
N ALA A 657 31.28 -5.24 11.26
CA ALA A 657 32.15 -4.35 10.49
C ALA A 657 33.20 -5.12 9.69
N ARG A 658 33.76 -6.20 10.28
CA ARG A 658 34.70 -7.06 9.57
C ARG A 658 34.05 -7.73 8.36
N ILE A 659 32.89 -8.37 8.53
CA ILE A 659 32.16 -9.04 7.43
C ILE A 659 31.71 -8.03 6.36
N HIS A 660 31.25 -6.85 6.77
CA HIS A 660 30.87 -5.80 5.82
C HIS A 660 32.07 -5.29 5.02
N ARG A 661 33.25 -5.16 5.62
CA ARG A 661 34.51 -4.73 4.94
C ARG A 661 34.92 -5.77 3.92
N GLU A 662 35.05 -7.04 4.31
CA GLU A 662 35.38 -8.15 3.42
C GLU A 662 34.39 -8.22 2.23
N THR A 663 33.08 -8.11 2.51
CA THR A 663 32.05 -8.12 1.48
C THR A 663 32.13 -6.91 0.56
N LEU A 664 32.47 -5.72 1.09
CA LEU A 664 32.64 -4.50 0.32
C LEU A 664 33.84 -4.59 -0.62
N GLU A 665 34.98 -5.09 -0.16
CA GLU A 665 36.17 -5.28 -0.98
C GLU A 665 35.88 -6.13 -2.22
N VAL A 666 35.26 -7.29 -2.03
CA VAL A 666 34.88 -8.18 -3.13
C VAL A 666 33.91 -7.50 -4.11
N ARG A 667 32.86 -6.82 -3.58
CA ARG A 667 31.88 -6.14 -4.43
C ARG A 667 32.49 -4.96 -5.18
N LEU A 668 33.40 -4.22 -4.55
CA LEU A 668 34.10 -3.09 -5.15
C LEU A 668 34.97 -3.53 -6.33
N ALA A 669 35.72 -4.64 -6.15
CA ALA A 669 36.54 -5.22 -7.21
C ALA A 669 35.69 -5.75 -8.40
N ALA A 670 34.49 -6.29 -8.13
CA ALA A 670 33.66 -6.91 -9.14
C ALA A 670 32.75 -5.94 -9.89
N LEU A 671 32.23 -4.90 -9.22
CA LEU A 671 31.14 -4.03 -9.72
C LEU A 671 31.58 -2.57 -9.92
N GLY A 672 32.69 -2.16 -9.30
CA GLY A 672 33.16 -0.77 -9.32
C GLY A 672 32.50 0.11 -8.21
N PRO A 673 33.04 1.33 -7.99
CA PRO A 673 32.74 2.16 -6.82
C PRO A 673 31.33 2.75 -6.79
N ASP A 674 30.69 2.93 -7.94
CA ASP A 674 29.40 3.62 -8.10
C ASP A 674 28.20 2.65 -8.24
N ASP A 675 28.47 1.35 -8.17
CA ASP A 675 27.39 0.37 -8.21
C ASP A 675 26.51 0.45 -6.96
N VAL A 676 25.19 0.37 -7.14
CA VAL A 676 24.17 0.51 -6.07
C VAL A 676 24.38 -0.50 -4.93
N VAL A 677 24.86 -1.71 -5.24
CA VAL A 677 25.13 -2.75 -4.24
C VAL A 677 26.39 -2.42 -3.44
N VAL A 678 27.40 -1.82 -4.08
CA VAL A 678 28.60 -1.33 -3.41
C VAL A 678 28.25 -0.17 -2.48
N LEU A 679 27.46 0.78 -2.95
CA LEU A 679 26.99 1.90 -2.14
C LEU A 679 26.15 1.43 -0.93
N GLN A 680 25.39 0.34 -1.08
CA GLN A 680 24.68 -0.28 0.05
C GLN A 680 25.67 -0.90 1.06
N SER A 681 26.73 -1.56 0.57
CA SER A 681 27.75 -2.16 1.45
C SER A 681 28.52 -1.09 2.23
N LYS A 682 28.87 0.04 1.60
CA LYS A 682 29.47 1.20 2.27
C LYS A 682 28.55 1.75 3.37
N ASN A 683 27.27 1.91 3.07
CA ASN A 683 26.28 2.39 4.06
C ASN A 683 26.14 1.44 5.27
N ASN A 684 26.14 0.12 5.03
CA ASN A 684 26.06 -0.86 6.11
C ASN A 684 27.33 -0.89 6.97
N LEU A 685 28.50 -0.81 6.35
CA LEU A 685 29.78 -0.68 7.08
C LEU A 685 29.79 0.59 7.94
N ALA A 686 29.36 1.71 7.38
CA ALA A 686 29.26 2.97 8.14
C ALA A 686 28.31 2.84 9.33
N GLY A 687 27.17 2.12 9.19
CA GLY A 687 26.26 1.84 10.29
C GLY A 687 26.90 0.99 11.41
N ALA A 688 27.67 -0.02 11.04
CA ALA A 688 28.43 -0.83 12.02
C ALA A 688 29.51 0.00 12.75
N LEU A 689 30.22 0.88 12.02
CA LEU A 689 31.19 1.83 12.61
C LEU A 689 30.54 2.81 13.58
N ASP A 690 29.34 3.33 13.23
CA ASP A 690 28.54 4.20 14.13
C ASP A 690 28.16 3.45 15.42
N GLY A 691 27.75 2.18 15.32
CA GLY A 691 27.50 1.30 16.46
C GLY A 691 28.72 1.04 17.34
N MET A 692 29.91 0.98 16.75
CA MET A 692 31.22 0.91 17.47
C MET A 692 31.62 2.25 18.10
N ARG A 693 30.78 3.28 18.03
CA ARG A 693 31.06 4.67 18.44
C ARG A 693 32.22 5.34 17.66
N ARG A 694 32.58 4.79 16.51
CA ARG A 694 33.56 5.39 15.57
C ARG A 694 32.84 6.37 14.64
N HIS A 695 32.17 7.35 15.25
CA HIS A 695 31.28 8.27 14.58
C HIS A 695 31.97 9.11 13.51
N ASP A 696 33.26 9.47 13.69
CA ASP A 696 34.05 10.22 12.70
C ASP A 696 34.18 9.44 11.39
N GLU A 697 34.57 8.16 11.48
CA GLU A 697 34.75 7.28 10.33
C GLU A 697 33.39 6.96 9.67
N ALA A 698 32.37 6.72 10.49
CA ALA A 698 31.02 6.51 10.00
C ALA A 698 30.51 7.72 9.21
N ALA A 699 30.68 8.93 9.75
CA ALA A 699 30.27 10.17 9.08
C ALA A 699 31.04 10.41 7.78
N ALA A 700 32.34 10.13 7.74
CA ALA A 700 33.16 10.23 6.53
C ALA A 700 32.62 9.28 5.44
N LEU A 701 32.36 8.01 5.78
CA LEU A 701 31.89 7.01 4.83
C LEU A 701 30.44 7.27 4.39
N PHE A 702 29.55 7.72 5.30
CA PHE A 702 28.20 8.15 4.93
C PHE A 702 28.24 9.36 3.99
N ARG A 703 29.12 10.34 4.22
CA ARG A 703 29.24 11.54 3.38
C ARG A 703 29.74 11.20 1.98
N GLU A 704 30.70 10.29 1.85
CA GLU A 704 31.14 9.76 0.56
C GLU A 704 29.99 9.02 -0.15
N THR A 705 29.33 8.07 0.55
CA THR A 705 28.24 7.28 0.01
C THR A 705 27.07 8.17 -0.41
N LEU A 706 26.76 9.23 0.34
CA LEU A 706 25.69 10.18 0.03
C LEU A 706 25.96 10.89 -1.30
N ARG A 707 27.16 11.42 -1.51
CA ARG A 707 27.54 12.08 -2.78
C ARG A 707 27.38 11.13 -3.98
N GLN A 708 27.84 9.89 -3.83
CA GLN A 708 27.74 8.88 -4.89
C GLN A 708 26.28 8.50 -5.15
N ARG A 709 25.43 8.33 -4.10
CA ARG A 709 23.99 8.05 -4.24
C ARG A 709 23.23 9.22 -4.84
N GLU A 710 23.57 10.46 -4.48
CA GLU A 710 22.95 11.65 -5.09
C GLU A 710 23.24 11.71 -6.61
N SER A 711 24.43 11.32 -7.02
CA SER A 711 24.81 11.25 -8.44
C SER A 711 24.14 10.09 -9.18
N ALA A 712 24.13 8.89 -8.59
CA ALA A 712 23.66 7.67 -9.24
C ALA A 712 22.15 7.48 -9.21
N LEU A 713 21.47 7.86 -8.12
CA LEU A 713 20.05 7.61 -7.87
C LEU A 713 19.23 8.89 -7.81
N GLY A 714 19.87 10.03 -7.66
CA GLY A 714 19.21 11.32 -7.42
C GLY A 714 19.00 11.65 -5.94
N PRO A 715 18.77 12.95 -5.64
CA PRO A 715 18.72 13.46 -4.26
C PRO A 715 17.49 12.99 -3.47
N ASP A 716 16.40 12.68 -4.14
CA ASP A 716 15.11 12.32 -3.52
C ASP A 716 14.87 10.79 -3.52
N HIS A 717 15.85 9.99 -3.96
CA HIS A 717 15.72 8.54 -3.92
C HIS A 717 15.74 8.03 -2.45
N PRO A 718 14.89 7.04 -2.05
CA PRO A 718 14.80 6.55 -0.65
C PRO A 718 16.14 6.24 -0.03
N ARG A 719 16.98 5.48 -0.71
CA ARG A 719 18.30 5.10 -0.21
C ARG A 719 19.25 6.30 -0.04
N THR A 720 19.08 7.35 -0.84
CA THR A 720 19.83 8.61 -0.71
C THR A 720 19.35 9.34 0.55
N LEU A 721 18.04 9.42 0.74
CA LEU A 721 17.41 10.03 1.91
C LEU A 721 17.80 9.30 3.20
N ASP A 722 17.83 7.96 3.18
CA ASP A 722 18.26 7.14 4.33
C ASP A 722 19.72 7.38 4.68
N THR A 723 20.63 7.44 3.68
CA THR A 723 22.04 7.76 3.92
C THR A 723 22.22 9.14 4.51
N ARG A 724 21.44 10.12 4.02
CA ARG A 724 21.48 11.49 4.54
C ARG A 724 21.03 11.56 5.99
N GLN A 725 19.98 10.81 6.35
CA GLN A 725 19.54 10.69 7.74
C GLN A 725 20.57 10.00 8.64
N ASN A 726 21.22 8.92 8.16
CA ASN A 726 22.27 8.21 8.89
C ASN A 726 23.48 9.11 9.11
N LEU A 727 23.88 9.90 8.10
CA LEU A 727 24.93 10.90 8.24
C LEU A 727 24.56 11.93 9.32
N ALA A 728 23.35 12.44 9.29
CA ALA A 728 22.89 13.40 10.29
C ALA A 728 22.93 12.81 11.71
N ARG A 729 22.57 11.54 11.88
CA ARG A 729 22.64 10.85 13.18
C ARG A 729 24.09 10.68 13.65
N ALA A 730 25.01 10.26 12.79
CA ALA A 730 26.44 10.12 13.12
C ALA A 730 27.06 11.47 13.55
N LEU A 731 26.76 12.55 12.82
CA LEU A 731 27.22 13.91 13.18
C LEU A 731 26.59 14.41 14.49
N PHE A 732 25.32 14.04 14.74
CA PHE A 732 24.67 14.34 16.01
C PHE A 732 25.35 13.66 17.19
N HIS A 733 25.79 12.40 17.03
CA HIS A 733 26.58 11.68 18.05
C HIS A 733 27.96 12.32 18.28
N LEU A 734 28.56 12.99 17.27
CA LEU A 734 29.76 13.80 17.41
C LEU A 734 29.53 15.14 18.15
N GLY A 735 28.27 15.46 18.49
CA GLY A 735 27.89 16.69 19.18
C GLY A 735 27.61 17.86 18.25
N GLU A 736 27.63 17.66 16.95
CA GLU A 736 27.22 18.66 15.97
C GLU A 736 25.71 18.88 15.99
N ARG A 737 25.27 20.06 15.60
CA ARG A 737 23.84 20.43 15.59
C ARG A 737 23.40 21.07 14.27
N THR A 738 24.23 21.96 13.75
CA THR A 738 23.86 22.78 12.59
C THR A 738 23.75 21.95 11.32
N GLU A 739 24.79 21.15 11.01
CA GLU A 739 24.82 20.30 9.83
C GLU A 739 23.74 19.18 9.91
N PRO A 740 23.59 18.44 11.05
CA PRO A 740 22.53 17.45 11.19
C PRO A 740 21.11 18.01 10.99
N ALA A 741 20.81 19.17 11.59
CA ALA A 741 19.51 19.80 11.41
C ALA A 741 19.25 20.19 9.95
N ALA A 742 20.26 20.74 9.25
CA ALA A 742 20.15 21.08 7.82
C ALA A 742 19.94 19.83 6.94
N LEU A 743 20.69 18.75 7.22
CA LEU A 743 20.54 17.47 6.51
C LEU A 743 19.15 16.87 6.74
N LEU A 744 18.64 16.89 7.96
CA LEU A 744 17.32 16.36 8.30
C LEU A 744 16.19 17.18 7.68
N ARG A 745 16.29 18.52 7.63
CA ARG A 745 15.30 19.36 6.93
C ARG A 745 15.24 19.00 5.45
N ARG A 746 16.40 18.90 4.78
CA ARG A 746 16.46 18.46 3.36
C ARG A 746 15.94 17.05 3.16
N THR A 747 16.18 16.14 4.12
CA THR A 747 15.64 14.77 4.08
C THR A 747 14.13 14.79 4.25
N LEU A 748 13.61 15.60 5.16
CA LEU A 748 12.18 15.75 5.39
C LEU A 748 11.47 16.28 4.14
N GLU A 749 11.96 17.37 3.54
CA GLU A 749 11.44 17.90 2.28
C GLU A 749 11.47 16.86 1.15
N GLY A 750 12.57 16.10 1.02
CA GLY A 750 12.69 15.03 0.02
C GLY A 750 11.69 13.89 0.26
N ARG A 751 11.51 13.48 1.52
CA ARG A 751 10.54 12.46 1.90
C ARG A 751 9.09 12.93 1.73
N GLU A 752 8.79 14.18 2.06
CA GLU A 752 7.47 14.77 1.82
C GLU A 752 7.13 14.82 0.32
N ARG A 753 8.12 15.13 -0.54
CA ARG A 753 7.93 15.10 -2.00
C ARG A 753 7.75 13.69 -2.56
N SER A 754 8.49 12.71 -2.05
CA SER A 754 8.52 11.34 -2.61
C SER A 754 7.45 10.44 -2.05
N PHE A 755 7.16 10.56 -0.75
CA PHE A 755 6.27 9.66 -0.01
C PHE A 755 5.03 10.37 0.54
N GLY A 756 5.08 11.69 0.63
CA GLY A 756 4.07 12.50 1.32
C GLY A 756 4.40 12.76 2.79
N PRO A 757 3.71 13.73 3.41
CA PRO A 757 3.99 14.17 4.78
C PRO A 757 3.65 13.11 5.83
N ASP A 758 2.81 12.15 5.52
CA ASP A 758 2.27 11.17 6.47
C ASP A 758 2.98 9.81 6.41
N HIS A 759 3.95 9.66 5.49
CA HIS A 759 4.70 8.42 5.38
C HIS A 759 5.57 8.20 6.63
N THR A 760 5.68 6.95 7.11
CA THR A 760 6.43 6.56 8.31
C THR A 760 7.83 7.17 8.35
N ALA A 761 8.58 7.00 7.25
CA ALA A 761 9.93 7.55 7.14
C ALA A 761 9.95 9.08 7.24
N THR A 762 8.93 9.78 6.74
CA THR A 762 8.78 11.24 6.86
C THR A 762 8.58 11.64 8.30
N SER A 763 7.72 10.91 9.04
CA SER A 763 7.45 11.14 10.46
C SER A 763 8.68 10.88 11.32
N GLU A 764 9.41 9.79 11.08
CA GLU A 764 10.69 9.50 11.76
C GLU A 764 11.73 10.61 11.59
N THR A 765 11.84 11.15 10.35
CA THR A 765 12.76 12.28 10.10
C THR A 765 12.36 13.52 10.87
N ARG A 766 11.06 13.80 10.96
CA ARG A 766 10.52 14.97 11.70
C ARG A 766 10.82 14.87 13.18
N GLU A 767 10.66 13.69 13.76
CA GLU A 767 10.96 13.41 15.16
C GLU A 767 12.46 13.52 15.46
N LEU A 768 13.30 12.96 14.58
CA LEU A 768 14.75 13.08 14.72
C LEU A 768 15.19 14.55 14.62
N LEU A 769 14.61 15.32 13.69
CA LEU A 769 14.87 16.75 13.55
C LEU A 769 14.46 17.50 14.83
N ALA A 770 13.27 17.24 15.36
CA ALA A 770 12.83 17.83 16.62
C ALA A 770 13.77 17.48 17.79
N THR A 771 14.28 16.25 17.84
CA THR A 771 15.26 15.81 18.84
C THR A 771 16.57 16.57 18.72
N VAL A 772 17.07 16.78 17.49
CA VAL A 772 18.31 17.52 17.21
C VAL A 772 18.15 19.00 17.61
N GLU A 773 16.99 19.59 17.36
CA GLU A 773 16.69 21.00 17.64
C GLU A 773 16.39 21.29 19.14
N SER A 774 15.73 20.35 19.84
CA SER A 774 15.30 20.55 21.25
C SER A 774 16.39 20.44 22.30
N ARG A 775 17.50 19.72 22.03
CA ARG A 775 18.57 19.58 23.03
C ARG A 775 19.48 20.79 23.02
N PRO A 776 19.74 21.48 24.16
CA PRO A 776 20.64 22.61 24.21
C PRO A 776 22.07 22.20 23.83
N ALA A 777 22.76 23.05 23.03
CA ALA A 777 24.13 22.82 22.65
C ALA A 777 25.00 22.58 23.89
N LEU A 778 25.67 21.44 23.95
CA LEU A 778 26.72 21.24 24.95
C LEU A 778 27.82 22.30 24.70
N ARG A 779 27.80 23.38 25.44
CA ARG A 779 28.83 24.41 25.42
C ARG A 779 30.19 23.71 25.56
N ASN A 780 31.09 23.92 24.60
CA ASN A 780 32.46 23.45 24.56
C ASN A 780 33.15 23.52 25.93
N ARG A 781 33.12 22.45 26.72
CA ARG A 781 33.99 22.32 27.92
C ARG A 781 35.48 22.18 27.56
N ARG A 782 35.84 22.10 26.28
CA ARG A 782 37.25 21.98 25.82
C ARG A 782 38.00 23.33 25.72
N ARG A 783 37.38 24.52 25.90
CA ARG A 783 38.07 25.80 25.89
C ARG A 783 38.45 26.34 27.31
N ALA A 784 37.95 25.71 28.38
CA ALA A 784 38.21 26.17 29.76
C ALA A 784 39.50 25.58 30.37
N PHE A 785 40.23 24.72 29.70
CA PHE A 785 41.49 24.12 30.19
C PHE A 785 42.78 24.68 29.54
N ARG A 786 42.71 25.78 28.79
CA ARG A 786 43.90 26.40 28.13
C ARG A 786 44.21 27.84 28.59
N THR A 787 43.59 28.34 29.66
CA THR A 787 43.93 29.67 30.19
C THR A 787 44.31 29.63 31.70
N ASN A 788 45.00 28.59 32.15
CA ASN A 788 45.71 28.58 33.38
C ASN A 788 47.00 27.72 33.22
N ARG A 789 47.96 28.25 32.56
CA ARG A 789 49.38 28.03 32.71
C ARG A 789 50.14 29.29 32.23
#